data_afdae6b8c540cfc85a34d89d9643226f
#
_entry.id   afdae6b8c540cfc85a34d89d9643226f
#
_cell.length_a   1.000
_cell.length_b   1.000
_cell.length_c   1.000
_cell.angle_alpha   90.00
_cell.angle_beta   90.00
_cell.angle_gamma   90.00
#
_symmetry.space_group_name_H-M   'P 1'
#
loop_
_entity.id
_entity.type
_entity.pdbx_description
1 polymer ?
#
loop_
_entity_poly.entity_id
_entity_poly.type
_entity_poly.pdbx_seq_one_letter_code
_entity_poly.pdbx_strand_id
1 'polypeptide(L)'
;VKGLSTVAKIELKAIRKDYELGKLVLPVLKGVSLSIEAGEMVALMGASGSGKTTLINVLGCLDLPTEGSYQLDGQEVSALSAAERATLRNEQIGFVFQSFNLLPRLSALENVMMPMSYARHHESERVTRDRARALLERVGLGDRLHHEPTQLSGGEQQRVAIARALVNRAPVLIADEPTGNLDSKTGEEILALFRDLNERDGLTILVVTHDPIVANHADRTIRISDGLIADDPGPNRRPRPRSSPEDGFAEPRESPLEGVRDAVRSAIRPTTSALRSLRRNVPRSLLTTLGIIIGVGSIIAIAEVGQGSATAIKSVLETTGVNNLLVQAGAASRNGVSLGSGTIKTLTPEDAEAIDHECPAVDSLAPIVYARRQVVHGSRNWVPIYVYGTTPSFLRVRQWEDLDEGEPFTERDVRDVGQVCLLGRTIVKELFDEGESPIGKEVIVNDVPLRVLGVLSRKGTNIIGIDEDDILLAPWTTIKFRVSASSSPSATRDEAAVDASSADAAFRRRYPRAQVGLYPGRSETQALDAPKLERFANVDAILVRATDTDEIPIAVEQIRGLLHERHVPGPDGADDFDVKDFTEVIHAVESTVGLVAGLLICVALISLMVGGVGIMNIMLVTVTERIREIGLRMAVGASPGDILRQFLVEAVVLCVLGGAVGIAVGRGGSLLVRILARWPTETSLVAILASVSVSITVGIIFGYYPAWKASRLNPIEALRHE
;
A
#
# COMPACT_ATOMS: atom_id res chain seq x y z
N VAL A 1 26.74 46.07 51.55
CA VAL A 1 25.82 45.06 52.04
C VAL A 1 24.48 45.33 51.37
N LYS A 2 24.29 44.83 50.15
CA LYS A 2 22.97 44.76 49.53
C LYS A 2 22.25 43.55 50.16
N GLY A 3 21.12 43.81 50.86
CA GLY A 3 20.29 42.78 51.40
C GLY A 3 19.88 41.82 50.31
N LEU A 4 20.20 40.53 50.47
CA LEU A 4 19.61 39.43 49.70
C LEU A 4 18.12 39.44 50.04
N SER A 5 17.31 40.00 49.13
CA SER A 5 15.87 39.81 49.10
C SER A 5 15.67 38.29 48.86
N THR A 6 15.30 37.56 49.90
CA THR A 6 14.81 36.17 49.78
C THR A 6 13.56 36.23 48.91
N VAL A 7 13.68 35.80 47.66
CA VAL A 7 12.54 35.70 46.75
C VAL A 7 11.68 34.55 47.25
N ALA A 8 10.42 34.80 47.55
CA ALA A 8 9.45 33.78 47.93
C ALA A 8 9.40 32.72 46.82
N LYS A 9 9.41 31.44 47.21
CA LYS A 9 9.35 30.34 46.26
C LYS A 9 8.01 30.26 45.54
N ILE A 10 6.93 30.57 46.26
CA ILE A 10 5.57 30.65 45.74
C ILE A 10 4.97 31.98 46.20
N GLU A 11 4.44 32.77 45.25
CA GLU A 11 3.76 34.03 45.58
C GLU A 11 2.43 34.10 44.80
N LEU A 12 1.32 34.21 45.55
CA LEU A 12 -0.04 34.42 45.02
C LEU A 12 -0.52 35.83 45.39
N LYS A 13 -1.04 36.57 44.40
CA LYS A 13 -1.60 37.91 44.60
C LYS A 13 -3.01 37.97 44.06
N ALA A 14 -3.98 38.15 44.97
CA ALA A 14 -5.42 38.33 44.68
C ALA A 14 -5.99 37.26 43.73
N ILE A 15 -5.61 36.00 43.90
CA ILE A 15 -6.03 34.89 43.07
C ILE A 15 -7.55 34.67 43.16
N ARG A 16 -8.23 34.78 42.05
CA ARG A 16 -9.64 34.37 41.89
C ARG A 16 -9.75 33.17 40.95
N LYS A 17 -10.70 32.30 41.28
CA LYS A 17 -11.04 31.16 40.40
C LYS A 17 -12.55 30.97 40.36
N ASP A 18 -13.10 31.14 39.19
CA ASP A 18 -14.50 30.94 38.91
C ASP A 18 -14.65 29.73 37.96
N TYR A 19 -15.66 28.90 38.19
CA TYR A 19 -16.05 27.81 37.30
C TYR A 19 -17.35 28.10 36.62
N GLU A 20 -17.43 27.97 35.31
CA GLU A 20 -18.63 28.16 34.53
C GLU A 20 -19.37 26.81 34.43
N LEU A 21 -20.58 26.76 34.98
CA LEU A 21 -21.53 25.65 34.89
C LEU A 21 -22.72 26.07 34.02
N GLY A 22 -22.55 26.09 32.70
CA GLY A 22 -23.51 26.58 31.73
C GLY A 22 -23.68 28.09 31.84
N LYS A 23 -24.83 28.56 32.41
CA LYS A 23 -25.08 29.98 32.66
C LYS A 23 -24.73 30.44 34.08
N LEU A 24 -24.34 29.51 34.96
CA LEU A 24 -24.03 29.84 36.37
C LEU A 24 -22.52 29.95 36.51
N VAL A 25 -22.05 31.06 37.07
CA VAL A 25 -20.65 31.26 37.49
C VAL A 25 -20.54 30.99 38.96
N LEU A 26 -19.71 30.02 39.35
CA LEU A 26 -19.45 29.62 40.72
C LEU A 26 -18.07 30.15 41.16
N PRO A 27 -18.00 31.23 41.98
CA PRO A 27 -16.74 31.73 42.48
C PRO A 27 -16.25 30.84 43.65
N VAL A 28 -15.11 30.16 43.43
CA VAL A 28 -14.53 29.24 44.40
C VAL A 28 -13.37 29.88 45.18
N LEU A 29 -12.48 30.61 44.50
CA LEU A 29 -11.44 31.42 45.16
C LEU A 29 -11.77 32.92 44.96
N LYS A 30 -11.76 33.69 46.01
CA LYS A 30 -12.31 35.07 46.05
C LYS A 30 -11.25 36.15 46.33
N GLY A 31 -9.99 35.93 45.85
CA GLY A 31 -8.90 36.90 46.07
C GLY A 31 -7.86 36.40 47.06
N VAL A 32 -7.42 35.17 46.91
CA VAL A 32 -6.41 34.55 47.79
C VAL A 32 -5.04 35.18 47.53
N SER A 33 -4.39 35.64 48.61
CA SER A 33 -3.00 36.10 48.58
C SER A 33 -2.22 35.34 49.64
N LEU A 34 -1.10 34.75 49.24
CA LEU A 34 -0.20 34.05 50.19
C LEU A 34 1.23 34.00 49.60
N SER A 35 2.22 33.83 50.48
CA SER A 35 3.61 33.59 50.05
C SER A 35 4.17 32.42 50.85
N ILE A 36 4.95 31.56 50.18
CA ILE A 36 5.67 30.41 50.79
C ILE A 36 7.13 30.57 50.50
N GLU A 37 7.96 30.56 51.54
CA GLU A 37 9.41 30.69 51.44
C GLU A 37 10.06 29.35 51.03
N ALA A 38 11.25 29.44 50.42
CA ALA A 38 12.00 28.24 50.04
C ALA A 38 12.41 27.44 51.30
N GLY A 39 12.15 26.11 51.30
CA GLY A 39 12.45 25.20 52.44
C GLY A 39 11.44 25.28 53.59
N GLU A 40 10.31 25.98 53.44
CA GLU A 40 9.24 26.02 54.41
C GLU A 40 8.33 24.80 54.30
N MET A 41 7.92 24.20 55.42
CA MET A 41 6.88 23.19 55.46
C MET A 41 5.56 23.83 55.92
N VAL A 42 4.58 23.94 55.02
CA VAL A 42 3.31 24.64 55.25
C VAL A 42 2.14 23.67 55.21
N ALA A 43 1.24 23.75 56.17
CA ALA A 43 -0.06 23.07 56.12
C ALA A 43 -1.15 24.01 55.66
N LEU A 44 -1.91 23.60 54.65
CA LEU A 44 -3.16 24.27 54.21
C LEU A 44 -4.37 23.55 54.81
N MET A 45 -5.05 24.19 55.75
CA MET A 45 -6.14 23.59 56.51
C MET A 45 -7.47 24.29 56.21
N GLY A 46 -8.59 23.54 56.20
CA GLY A 46 -9.95 24.09 56.01
C GLY A 46 -11.00 23.01 55.93
N ALA A 47 -12.28 23.39 56.07
CA ALA A 47 -13.41 22.47 55.94
C ALA A 47 -13.55 21.91 54.50
N SER A 48 -14.31 20.83 54.33
CA SER A 48 -14.67 20.35 52.99
C SER A 48 -15.45 21.46 52.26
N GLY A 49 -15.12 21.69 50.96
CA GLY A 49 -15.73 22.73 50.15
C GLY A 49 -15.15 24.13 50.34
N SER A 50 -14.16 24.36 51.20
CA SER A 50 -13.56 25.69 51.43
C SER A 50 -12.68 26.22 50.30
N GLY A 51 -12.44 25.44 49.23
CA GLY A 51 -11.60 25.82 48.06
C GLY A 51 -10.18 25.24 48.07
N LYS A 52 -9.81 24.34 49.04
CA LYS A 52 -8.47 23.73 49.17
C LYS A 52 -8.03 23.05 47.86
N THR A 53 -8.83 22.14 47.33
CA THR A 53 -8.51 21.38 46.12
C THR A 53 -8.34 22.32 44.90
N THR A 54 -9.16 23.39 44.80
CA THR A 54 -9.00 24.38 43.73
C THR A 54 -7.69 25.17 43.91
N LEU A 55 -7.33 25.56 45.14
CA LEU A 55 -6.08 26.27 45.39
C LEU A 55 -4.86 25.39 45.09
N ILE A 56 -4.90 24.10 45.46
CA ILE A 56 -3.84 23.12 45.11
C ILE A 56 -3.69 22.96 43.60
N ASN A 57 -4.80 22.88 42.88
CA ASN A 57 -4.76 22.75 41.42
C ASN A 57 -4.12 23.97 40.73
N VAL A 58 -4.37 25.17 41.24
CA VAL A 58 -3.70 26.40 40.80
C VAL A 58 -2.22 26.34 41.16
N LEU A 59 -1.87 26.06 42.41
CA LEU A 59 -0.47 25.95 42.89
C LEU A 59 0.31 24.85 42.15
N GLY A 60 -0.35 23.73 41.85
CA GLY A 60 0.22 22.62 41.08
C GLY A 60 0.31 22.88 39.56
N CYS A 61 -0.03 24.07 39.11
CA CYS A 61 -0.10 24.41 37.67
C CYS A 61 -0.99 23.44 36.85
N LEU A 62 -1.96 22.78 37.50
CA LEU A 62 -2.96 21.92 36.88
C LEU A 62 -4.12 22.74 36.30
N ASP A 63 -4.43 23.89 36.96
CA ASP A 63 -5.43 24.84 36.54
C ASP A 63 -4.84 26.26 36.54
N LEU A 64 -5.52 27.19 35.88
CA LEU A 64 -5.15 28.60 35.85
C LEU A 64 -6.14 29.42 36.72
N PRO A 65 -5.66 30.45 37.42
CA PRO A 65 -6.56 31.42 38.03
C PRO A 65 -7.37 32.16 36.94
N THR A 66 -8.59 32.59 37.32
CA THR A 66 -9.39 33.45 36.43
C THR A 66 -8.86 34.89 36.47
N GLU A 67 -8.41 35.34 37.65
CA GLU A 67 -7.78 36.65 37.87
C GLU A 67 -6.70 36.55 38.92
N GLY A 68 -5.80 37.53 38.94
CA GLY A 68 -4.68 37.58 39.90
C GLY A 68 -3.34 37.16 39.24
N SER A 69 -2.28 37.17 40.05
CA SER A 69 -0.91 36.80 39.64
C SER A 69 -0.39 35.66 40.48
N TYR A 70 0.15 34.64 39.80
CA TYR A 70 0.84 33.49 40.41
C TYR A 70 2.28 33.43 39.92
N GLN A 71 3.22 33.59 40.87
CA GLN A 71 4.65 33.45 40.61
C GLN A 71 5.20 32.22 41.29
N LEU A 72 5.94 31.40 40.56
CA LEU A 72 6.72 30.27 41.06
C LEU A 72 8.20 30.52 40.73
N ASP A 73 9.03 30.61 41.76
CA ASP A 73 10.46 30.94 41.64
C ASP A 73 10.72 32.23 40.81
N GLY A 74 9.84 33.23 41.01
CA GLY A 74 9.90 34.51 40.28
C GLY A 74 9.35 34.48 38.84
N GLN A 75 8.88 33.33 38.35
CA GLN A 75 8.30 33.21 37.03
C GLN A 75 6.77 33.28 37.08
N GLU A 76 6.15 34.19 36.29
CA GLU A 76 4.69 34.32 36.20
C GLU A 76 4.09 33.10 35.45
N VAL A 77 3.25 32.34 36.16
CA VAL A 77 2.68 31.09 35.66
C VAL A 77 1.49 31.34 34.71
N SER A 78 0.72 32.40 34.98
CA SER A 78 -0.50 32.72 34.23
C SER A 78 -0.24 33.06 32.77
N ALA A 79 0.97 33.53 32.45
CA ALA A 79 1.37 33.87 31.07
C ALA A 79 1.91 32.70 30.25
N LEU A 80 2.11 31.52 30.86
CA LEU A 80 2.72 30.35 30.22
C LEU A 80 1.72 29.58 29.36
N SER A 81 2.20 29.07 28.24
CA SER A 81 1.45 28.11 27.42
C SER A 81 1.22 26.78 28.17
N ALA A 82 0.30 25.95 27.68
CA ALA A 82 0.03 24.63 28.27
C ALA A 82 1.26 23.72 28.31
N ALA A 83 2.12 23.77 27.27
CA ALA A 83 3.36 23.01 27.19
C ALA A 83 4.40 23.53 28.20
N GLU A 84 4.57 24.84 28.33
CA GLU A 84 5.49 25.44 29.29
C GLU A 84 5.05 25.16 30.73
N ARG A 85 3.75 25.23 31.04
CA ARG A 85 3.21 24.82 32.32
C ARG A 85 3.46 23.34 32.64
N ALA A 86 3.34 22.47 31.61
CA ALA A 86 3.64 21.05 31.78
C ALA A 86 5.12 20.83 32.13
N THR A 87 6.02 21.54 31.48
CA THR A 87 7.47 21.51 31.75
C THR A 87 7.77 22.06 33.17
N LEU A 88 7.22 23.23 33.52
CA LEU A 88 7.37 23.82 34.87
C LEU A 88 6.89 22.86 35.94
N ARG A 89 5.74 22.23 35.76
CA ARG A 89 5.20 21.22 36.67
C ARG A 89 6.13 20.01 36.81
N ASN A 90 6.69 19.53 35.68
CA ASN A 90 7.61 18.40 35.69
C ASN A 90 8.90 18.67 36.42
N GLU A 91 9.45 19.89 36.27
CA GLU A 91 10.77 20.26 36.80
C GLU A 91 10.73 20.88 38.20
N GLN A 92 9.64 21.61 38.52
CA GLN A 92 9.58 22.42 39.75
C GLN A 92 8.62 21.87 40.83
N ILE A 93 7.68 20.98 40.45
CA ILE A 93 6.62 20.52 41.35
C ILE A 93 6.54 19.01 41.37
N GLY A 94 6.76 18.43 42.55
CA GLY A 94 6.39 17.04 42.86
C GLY A 94 4.96 16.99 43.40
N PHE A 95 4.12 16.11 42.88
CA PHE A 95 2.72 16.00 43.31
C PHE A 95 2.42 14.64 43.93
N VAL A 96 1.87 14.63 45.14
CA VAL A 96 1.39 13.46 45.89
C VAL A 96 -0.12 13.58 46.04
N PHE A 97 -0.85 12.71 45.36
CA PHE A 97 -2.32 12.72 45.32
C PHE A 97 -2.93 11.92 46.48
N GLN A 98 -4.12 12.27 46.92
CA GLN A 98 -4.88 11.62 47.96
C GLN A 98 -5.10 10.11 47.72
N SER A 99 -5.41 9.72 46.43
CA SER A 99 -5.67 8.34 46.03
C SER A 99 -4.45 7.65 45.43
N PHE A 100 -3.21 8.08 45.81
CA PHE A 100 -1.92 7.60 45.29
C PHE A 100 -1.74 7.79 43.78
N ASN A 101 -2.78 7.56 42.99
CA ASN A 101 -2.84 7.68 41.52
C ASN A 101 -1.62 7.02 40.85
N LEU A 102 -1.37 5.76 41.20
CA LEU A 102 -0.38 4.94 40.49
C LEU A 102 -1.01 4.31 39.27
N LEU A 103 -0.22 4.14 38.23
CA LEU A 103 -0.65 3.39 37.05
C LEU A 103 -0.68 1.90 37.37
N PRO A 104 -1.86 1.24 37.40
CA PRO A 104 -2.00 -0.12 37.89
C PRO A 104 -1.29 -1.18 37.07
N ARG A 105 -0.83 -0.79 35.85
CA ARG A 105 -0.17 -1.66 34.89
C ARG A 105 1.34 -1.49 34.83
N LEU A 106 1.87 -0.59 35.63
CA LEU A 106 3.29 -0.32 35.75
C LEU A 106 3.77 -0.80 37.12
N SER A 107 4.98 -1.37 37.18
CA SER A 107 5.65 -1.69 38.41
C SER A 107 5.93 -0.42 39.24
N ALA A 108 6.28 -0.57 40.50
CA ALA A 108 6.72 0.53 41.35
C ALA A 108 7.85 1.33 40.70
N LEU A 109 8.85 0.64 40.16
CA LEU A 109 9.98 1.25 39.49
C LEU A 109 9.53 2.06 38.23
N GLU A 110 8.66 1.48 37.38
CA GLU A 110 8.16 2.15 36.19
C GLU A 110 7.27 3.36 36.52
N ASN A 111 6.47 3.29 37.62
CA ASN A 111 5.69 4.43 38.10
C ASN A 111 6.60 5.58 38.55
N VAL A 112 7.70 5.29 39.22
CA VAL A 112 8.67 6.32 39.65
C VAL A 112 9.44 6.89 38.47
N MET A 113 9.80 6.08 37.48
CA MET A 113 10.52 6.53 36.29
C MET A 113 9.68 7.41 35.34
N MET A 114 8.34 7.33 35.41
CA MET A 114 7.44 7.96 34.44
C MET A 114 7.63 9.47 34.27
N PRO A 115 7.77 10.32 35.30
CA PRO A 115 7.97 11.77 35.13
C PRO A 115 9.24 12.14 34.37
N MET A 116 10.31 11.33 34.46
CA MET A 116 11.57 11.58 33.75
C MET A 116 11.43 11.42 32.23
N SER A 117 10.41 10.70 31.78
CA SER A 117 10.11 10.55 30.35
C SER A 117 9.62 11.86 29.69
N TYR A 118 9.21 12.84 30.50
CA TYR A 118 8.68 14.14 30.05
C TYR A 118 9.63 15.31 30.41
N ALA A 119 10.79 15.02 31.01
CA ALA A 119 11.78 16.04 31.33
C ALA A 119 12.41 16.62 30.05
N ARG A 120 12.76 17.92 30.07
CA ARG A 120 13.44 18.60 28.95
C ARG A 120 14.77 17.96 28.60
N HIS A 121 15.54 17.56 29.61
CA HIS A 121 16.81 16.89 29.44
C HIS A 121 16.59 15.38 29.61
N HIS A 122 16.65 14.66 28.50
CA HIS A 122 16.54 13.21 28.52
C HIS A 122 17.84 12.61 29.05
N GLU A 123 17.81 12.08 30.22
CA GLU A 123 18.89 11.26 30.78
C GLU A 123 18.80 9.82 30.22
N SER A 124 19.93 9.11 30.20
CA SER A 124 19.95 7.73 29.75
C SER A 124 19.03 6.84 30.61
N GLU A 125 18.47 5.81 30.02
CA GLU A 125 17.54 4.89 30.70
C GLU A 125 18.17 4.25 31.94
N ARG A 126 19.50 4.03 31.90
CA ARG A 126 20.24 3.48 32.99
C ARG A 126 20.27 4.44 34.18
N VAL A 127 20.62 5.72 33.95
CA VAL A 127 20.63 6.77 34.97
C VAL A 127 19.24 6.96 35.57
N THR A 128 18.21 7.03 34.72
CA THR A 128 16.81 7.12 35.16
C THR A 128 16.41 5.96 36.06
N ARG A 129 16.77 4.73 35.69
CA ARG A 129 16.46 3.52 36.42
C ARG A 129 17.21 3.44 37.77
N ASP A 130 18.50 3.78 37.74
CA ASP A 130 19.33 3.76 38.97
C ASP A 130 18.84 4.80 39.96
N ARG A 131 18.45 6.01 39.50
CA ARG A 131 17.84 7.04 40.36
C ARG A 131 16.50 6.60 40.95
N ALA A 132 15.61 6.05 40.14
CA ALA A 132 14.31 5.56 40.56
C ALA A 132 14.47 4.43 41.62
N ARG A 133 15.43 3.52 41.41
CA ARG A 133 15.77 2.46 42.36
C ARG A 133 16.25 3.05 43.68
N ALA A 134 17.21 3.96 43.68
CA ALA A 134 17.75 4.57 44.88
C ALA A 134 16.66 5.31 45.69
N LEU A 135 15.70 5.97 45.01
CA LEU A 135 14.58 6.60 45.67
C LEU A 135 13.62 5.58 46.29
N LEU A 136 13.34 4.48 45.60
CA LEU A 136 12.51 3.40 46.18
C LEU A 136 13.19 2.72 47.36
N GLU A 137 14.51 2.51 47.32
CA GLU A 137 15.29 2.01 48.45
C GLU A 137 15.25 3.00 49.66
N ARG A 138 15.38 4.33 49.39
CA ARG A 138 15.30 5.38 50.41
C ARG A 138 13.93 5.41 51.11
N VAL A 139 12.84 5.15 50.40
CA VAL A 139 11.49 5.06 50.98
C VAL A 139 11.17 3.67 51.55
N GLY A 140 12.14 2.76 51.58
CA GLY A 140 12.00 1.42 52.17
C GLY A 140 11.32 0.39 51.28
N LEU A 141 11.39 0.54 49.94
CA LEU A 141 10.76 -0.33 48.96
C LEU A 141 11.77 -1.01 48.02
N GLY A 142 13.02 -1.21 48.44
CA GLY A 142 14.07 -1.85 47.63
C GLY A 142 13.71 -3.26 47.15
N ASP A 143 12.98 -4.03 47.96
CA ASP A 143 12.55 -5.40 47.61
C ASP A 143 11.23 -5.44 46.79
N ARG A 144 10.60 -4.29 46.54
CA ARG A 144 9.30 -4.16 45.89
C ARG A 144 9.35 -3.51 44.50
N LEU A 145 10.53 -3.35 43.90
CA LEU A 145 10.77 -2.61 42.66
C LEU A 145 9.85 -3.07 41.49
N HIS A 146 9.60 -4.37 41.42
CA HIS A 146 8.86 -4.99 40.31
C HIS A 146 7.40 -5.30 40.62
N HIS A 147 6.91 -4.96 41.85
CA HIS A 147 5.52 -5.16 42.23
C HIS A 147 4.62 -4.13 41.54
N GLU A 148 3.47 -4.58 41.11
CA GLU A 148 2.39 -3.71 40.62
C GLU A 148 1.61 -3.10 41.79
N PRO A 149 0.93 -1.95 41.62
CA PRO A 149 0.16 -1.30 42.66
C PRO A 149 -0.84 -2.21 43.38
N THR A 150 -1.45 -3.15 42.70
CA THR A 150 -2.39 -4.14 43.26
C THR A 150 -1.72 -5.12 44.24
N GLN A 151 -0.41 -5.23 44.22
CA GLN A 151 0.40 -6.10 45.08
C GLN A 151 1.02 -5.35 46.26
N LEU A 152 0.74 -4.05 46.38
CA LEU A 152 1.29 -3.15 47.40
C LEU A 152 0.18 -2.72 48.37
N SER A 153 0.51 -2.63 49.68
CA SER A 153 -0.35 -2.00 50.67
C SER A 153 -0.55 -0.51 50.42
N GLY A 154 -1.57 0.11 50.98
CA GLY A 154 -1.83 1.54 50.84
C GLY A 154 -0.63 2.41 51.21
N GLY A 155 0.06 2.10 52.31
CA GLY A 155 1.28 2.81 52.72
C GLY A 155 2.46 2.62 51.78
N GLU A 156 2.63 1.40 51.23
CA GLU A 156 3.65 1.15 50.19
C GLU A 156 3.31 1.91 48.88
N GLN A 157 2.03 1.95 48.46
CA GLN A 157 1.60 2.74 47.32
C GLN A 157 1.87 4.25 47.52
N GLN A 158 1.63 4.77 48.72
CA GLN A 158 1.94 6.16 49.08
C GLN A 158 3.43 6.45 48.99
N ARG A 159 4.28 5.54 49.49
CA ARG A 159 5.74 5.66 49.40
C ARG A 159 6.21 5.64 47.91
N VAL A 160 5.60 4.83 47.03
CA VAL A 160 5.86 4.87 45.57
C VAL A 160 5.44 6.22 44.98
N ALA A 161 4.27 6.78 45.37
CA ALA A 161 3.82 8.09 44.92
C ALA A 161 4.75 9.23 45.33
N ILE A 162 5.29 9.15 46.59
CA ILE A 162 6.30 10.10 47.08
C ILE A 162 7.62 9.96 46.29
N ALA A 163 8.13 8.76 46.10
CA ALA A 163 9.32 8.52 45.28
C ALA A 163 9.15 9.05 43.85
N ARG A 164 7.96 8.86 43.24
CA ARG A 164 7.60 9.42 41.93
C ARG A 164 7.66 10.95 41.91
N ALA A 165 7.14 11.61 42.97
CA ALA A 165 7.16 13.06 43.06
C ALA A 165 8.58 13.64 43.21
N LEU A 166 9.53 12.88 43.77
CA LEU A 166 10.90 13.31 44.03
C LEU A 166 11.89 13.02 42.87
N VAL A 167 11.51 12.18 41.89
CA VAL A 167 12.46 11.64 40.89
C VAL A 167 13.10 12.70 40.03
N ASN A 168 12.40 13.80 39.71
CA ASN A 168 12.91 14.95 38.95
C ASN A 168 13.62 16.00 39.83
N ARG A 169 13.82 15.73 41.10
CA ARG A 169 14.43 16.67 42.07
C ARG A 169 13.68 18.00 42.18
N ALA A 170 12.35 17.94 42.05
CA ALA A 170 11.51 19.14 42.16
C ALA A 170 11.70 19.80 43.52
N PRO A 171 11.95 21.13 43.58
CA PRO A 171 12.19 21.83 44.83
C PRO A 171 10.92 22.09 45.66
N VAL A 172 9.73 21.88 45.07
CA VAL A 172 8.44 22.02 45.76
C VAL A 172 7.71 20.68 45.74
N LEU A 173 7.23 20.23 46.89
CA LEU A 173 6.38 19.04 47.05
C LEU A 173 4.98 19.48 47.49
N ILE A 174 3.96 19.16 46.74
CA ILE A 174 2.55 19.40 47.07
C ILE A 174 1.91 18.05 47.40
N ALA A 175 1.41 17.89 48.61
CA ALA A 175 0.76 16.66 49.09
C ALA A 175 -0.69 16.94 49.45
N ASP A 176 -1.63 16.33 48.70
CA ASP A 176 -3.07 16.47 48.95
C ASP A 176 -3.56 15.29 49.80
N GLU A 177 -3.93 15.57 51.05
CA GLU A 177 -4.38 14.60 52.06
C GLU A 177 -3.51 13.32 52.16
N PRO A 178 -2.18 13.44 52.36
CA PRO A 178 -1.24 12.34 52.14
C PRO A 178 -1.41 11.16 53.10
N THR A 179 -2.16 11.31 54.17
CA THR A 179 -2.44 10.28 55.19
C THR A 179 -3.90 9.83 55.23
N GLY A 180 -4.78 10.47 54.44
CA GLY A 180 -6.24 10.27 54.52
C GLY A 180 -6.73 8.83 54.26
N ASN A 181 -5.97 8.03 53.51
CA ASN A 181 -6.28 6.63 53.18
C ASN A 181 -5.36 5.62 53.91
N LEU A 182 -4.69 6.04 54.99
CA LEU A 182 -3.71 5.22 55.72
C LEU A 182 -4.15 5.01 57.18
N ASP A 183 -3.68 3.93 57.77
CA ASP A 183 -3.78 3.75 59.21
C ASP A 183 -2.86 4.75 59.93
N SER A 184 -3.18 5.03 61.23
CA SER A 184 -2.49 6.07 62.02
C SER A 184 -0.98 5.87 62.10
N LYS A 185 -0.51 4.62 62.23
CA LYS A 185 0.92 4.31 62.31
C LYS A 185 1.64 4.59 61.01
N THR A 186 1.09 4.12 59.91
CA THR A 186 1.63 4.38 58.58
C THR A 186 1.56 5.87 58.24
N GLY A 187 0.50 6.57 58.65
CA GLY A 187 0.37 8.02 58.51
C GLY A 187 1.51 8.78 59.22
N GLU A 188 1.85 8.43 60.48
CA GLU A 188 2.97 9.02 61.22
C GLU A 188 4.31 8.76 60.51
N GLU A 189 4.54 7.57 59.96
CA GLU A 189 5.74 7.24 59.23
C GLU A 189 5.89 8.12 57.95
N ILE A 190 4.80 8.41 57.25
CA ILE A 190 4.79 9.29 56.06
C ILE A 190 5.08 10.75 56.45
N LEU A 191 4.50 11.23 57.55
CA LEU A 191 4.75 12.59 58.06
C LEU A 191 6.21 12.76 58.53
N ALA A 192 6.76 11.75 59.18
CA ALA A 192 8.18 11.72 59.56
C ALA A 192 9.08 11.75 58.31
N LEU A 193 8.72 11.02 57.25
CA LEU A 193 9.44 11.07 55.97
C LEU A 193 9.38 12.48 55.34
N PHE A 194 8.22 13.16 55.34
CA PHE A 194 8.13 14.54 54.84
C PHE A 194 9.02 15.49 55.68
N ARG A 195 9.06 15.32 57.00
CA ARG A 195 9.93 16.11 57.87
C ARG A 195 11.41 15.89 57.56
N ASP A 196 11.82 14.63 57.38
CA ASP A 196 13.19 14.28 56.96
C ASP A 196 13.57 14.93 55.61
N LEU A 197 12.69 14.84 54.58
CA LEU A 197 12.88 15.48 53.31
C LEU A 197 12.98 17.00 53.37
N ASN A 198 12.17 17.65 54.23
CA ASN A 198 12.23 19.07 54.41
C ASN A 198 13.53 19.49 55.13
N GLU A 199 13.93 18.78 56.20
CA GLU A 199 15.08 19.13 57.06
C GLU A 199 16.42 18.82 56.39
N ARG A 200 16.55 17.64 55.70
CA ARG A 200 17.82 17.22 55.09
C ARG A 200 17.98 17.73 53.67
N ASP A 201 16.90 17.67 52.86
CA ASP A 201 16.99 18.02 51.43
C ASP A 201 16.57 19.47 51.16
N GLY A 202 16.08 20.19 52.18
CA GLY A 202 15.63 21.59 52.02
C GLY A 202 14.43 21.77 51.12
N LEU A 203 13.60 20.74 50.97
CA LEU A 203 12.40 20.78 50.15
C LEU A 203 11.34 21.72 50.73
N THR A 204 10.73 22.53 49.87
CA THR A 204 9.51 23.27 50.22
C THR A 204 8.33 22.32 50.15
N ILE A 205 7.60 22.14 51.24
CA ILE A 205 6.52 21.16 51.34
C ILE A 205 5.21 21.86 51.67
N LEU A 206 4.20 21.67 50.81
CA LEU A 206 2.82 22.09 51.06
C LEU A 206 1.96 20.85 51.31
N VAL A 207 1.50 20.69 52.56
CA VAL A 207 0.58 19.60 52.93
C VAL A 207 -0.83 20.15 53.04
N VAL A 208 -1.76 19.57 52.33
CA VAL A 208 -3.17 19.93 52.47
C VAL A 208 -3.89 18.88 53.28
N THR A 209 -4.60 19.32 54.31
CA THR A 209 -5.27 18.42 55.23
C THR A 209 -6.48 19.09 55.89
N HIS A 210 -7.39 18.26 56.36
CA HIS A 210 -8.44 18.69 57.29
C HIS A 210 -8.14 18.21 58.72
N ASP A 211 -7.08 17.42 58.93
CA ASP A 211 -6.67 16.84 60.20
C ASP A 211 -5.68 17.77 60.95
N PRO A 212 -6.04 18.29 62.16
CA PRO A 212 -5.14 19.09 62.97
C PRO A 212 -3.84 18.40 63.37
N ILE A 213 -3.85 17.05 63.50
CA ILE A 213 -2.65 16.27 63.85
C ILE A 213 -1.63 16.38 62.75
N VAL A 214 -2.06 16.21 61.46
CA VAL A 214 -1.20 16.36 60.28
C VAL A 214 -0.69 17.81 60.20
N ALA A 215 -1.54 18.80 60.42
CA ALA A 215 -1.18 20.22 60.32
C ALA A 215 -0.10 20.61 61.38
N ASN A 216 -0.09 20.01 62.56
CA ASN A 216 0.90 20.28 63.60
C ASN A 216 2.33 19.82 63.29
N HIS A 217 2.50 18.99 62.24
CA HIS A 217 3.83 18.60 61.74
C HIS A 217 4.46 19.67 60.82
N ALA A 218 3.67 20.67 60.36
CA ALA A 218 4.17 21.76 59.54
C ALA A 218 4.75 22.91 60.40
N ASP A 219 5.64 23.72 59.81
CA ASP A 219 6.20 24.91 60.45
C ASP A 219 5.16 26.03 60.59
N ARG A 220 4.13 26.03 59.71
CA ARG A 220 3.08 27.04 59.64
C ARG A 220 1.80 26.40 59.10
N THR A 221 0.68 26.84 59.65
CA THR A 221 -0.64 26.41 59.22
C THR A 221 -1.43 27.61 58.65
N ILE A 222 -1.83 27.54 57.39
CA ILE A 222 -2.69 28.50 56.69
C ILE A 222 -4.10 27.93 56.70
N ARG A 223 -5.07 28.75 57.15
CA ARG A 223 -6.48 28.35 57.18
C ARG A 223 -7.25 29.02 56.05
N ILE A 224 -7.93 28.18 55.24
CA ILE A 224 -8.82 28.65 54.19
C ILE A 224 -10.29 28.37 54.56
N SER A 225 -11.17 29.37 54.40
CA SER A 225 -12.61 29.27 54.56
C SER A 225 -13.33 30.05 53.48
N ASP A 226 -14.35 29.45 52.85
CA ASP A 226 -15.20 30.07 51.85
C ASP A 226 -14.48 30.76 50.66
N GLY A 227 -13.32 30.19 50.27
CA GLY A 227 -12.51 30.73 49.19
C GLY A 227 -11.60 31.91 49.54
N LEU A 228 -11.43 32.19 50.85
CA LEU A 228 -10.55 33.23 51.38
C LEU A 228 -9.57 32.66 52.39
N ILE A 229 -8.39 33.27 52.55
CA ILE A 229 -7.49 32.98 53.67
C ILE A 229 -8.10 33.58 54.91
N ALA A 230 -8.46 32.70 55.83
CA ALA A 230 -9.06 33.08 57.11
C ALA A 230 -8.00 33.41 58.20
N ASP A 231 -6.88 32.68 58.19
CA ASP A 231 -5.78 32.86 59.10
C ASP A 231 -4.48 32.46 58.45
N ASP A 232 -3.47 33.33 58.60
CA ASP A 232 -2.11 33.09 58.11
C ASP A 232 -1.10 33.80 59.01
N PRO A 233 -0.35 33.06 59.86
CA PRO A 233 0.63 33.66 60.77
C PRO A 233 1.83 34.30 60.05
N GLY A 234 1.90 34.19 58.71
CA GLY A 234 2.99 34.71 57.90
C GLY A 234 4.25 33.83 57.94
N PRO A 235 5.17 34.03 57.01
CA PRO A 235 6.35 33.18 56.87
C PRO A 235 7.24 33.25 58.12
N ASN A 236 7.59 32.05 58.60
CA ASN A 236 8.46 31.92 59.79
C ASN A 236 9.92 32.07 59.33
N ARG A 237 10.52 33.24 59.61
CA ARG A 237 11.86 33.65 59.17
C ARG A 237 12.98 32.81 59.78
N ARG A 238 13.07 31.55 59.59
CA ARG A 238 14.29 30.75 59.86
C ARG A 238 14.80 30.26 58.49
N PRO A 239 15.77 30.98 57.86
CA PRO A 239 16.41 30.48 56.63
C PRO A 239 17.16 29.19 57.03
N ARG A 240 16.67 28.06 56.58
CA ARG A 240 17.44 26.81 56.65
C ARG A 240 18.49 26.83 55.54
N PRO A 241 19.78 26.58 55.87
CA PRO A 241 20.82 26.53 54.84
C PRO A 241 20.48 25.38 53.88
N ARG A 242 20.40 25.67 52.58
CA ARG A 242 20.46 24.65 51.54
C ARG A 242 21.79 23.91 51.72
N SER A 243 21.79 22.66 52.14
CA SER A 243 22.87 21.75 51.85
C SER A 243 22.92 21.64 50.33
N SER A 244 24.02 22.08 49.70
CA SER A 244 24.24 21.89 48.28
C SER A 244 24.09 20.41 47.96
N PRO A 245 23.37 20.01 46.89
CA PRO A 245 23.19 18.61 46.57
C PRO A 245 24.46 18.03 45.91
N GLU A 246 25.64 18.24 46.52
CA GLU A 246 26.91 17.80 45.91
C GLU A 246 27.37 16.39 46.30
N ASP A 247 26.71 15.73 47.25
CA ASP A 247 27.14 14.41 47.69
C ASP A 247 26.07 13.32 47.41
N GLY A 248 26.17 12.67 46.26
CA GLY A 248 25.52 11.39 46.10
C GLY A 248 25.33 10.87 44.69
N PHE A 249 25.29 11.71 43.68
CA PHE A 249 25.12 11.22 42.29
C PHE A 249 26.12 11.91 41.37
N ALA A 250 27.30 11.29 41.19
CA ALA A 250 28.25 11.68 40.16
C ALA A 250 27.56 11.61 38.78
N GLU A 251 27.55 12.72 38.04
CA GLU A 251 27.09 12.74 36.69
C GLU A 251 27.97 11.80 35.85
N PRO A 252 27.41 10.76 35.27
CA PRO A 252 28.15 9.95 34.28
C PRO A 252 28.37 10.84 33.02
N ARG A 253 29.62 11.06 32.66
CA ARG A 253 29.97 11.70 31.39
C ARG A 253 29.44 10.87 30.22
N GLU A 254 28.42 11.39 29.54
CA GLU A 254 27.86 10.78 28.37
C GLU A 254 28.87 10.78 27.21
N SER A 255 29.06 9.64 26.56
CA SER A 255 29.78 9.56 25.30
C SER A 255 28.85 9.98 24.13
N PRO A 256 29.34 10.67 23.09
CA PRO A 256 28.52 11.16 21.98
C PRO A 256 27.76 10.04 21.19
N LEU A 257 28.23 8.81 21.30
CA LEU A 257 27.59 7.64 20.65
C LEU A 257 26.37 7.11 21.43
N GLU A 258 26.23 7.41 22.73
CA GLU A 258 25.06 7.01 23.52
C GLU A 258 23.84 7.88 23.19
N GLY A 259 24.02 9.15 22.88
CA GLY A 259 22.94 10.07 22.53
C GLY A 259 22.16 9.64 21.27
N VAL A 260 22.82 9.07 20.25
CA VAL A 260 22.14 8.56 19.04
C VAL A 260 21.38 7.27 19.34
N ARG A 261 21.94 6.37 20.16
CA ARG A 261 21.25 5.13 20.57
C ARG A 261 20.04 5.42 21.47
N ASP A 262 20.10 6.45 22.30
CA ASP A 262 18.99 6.84 23.17
C ASP A 262 17.90 7.61 22.43
N ALA A 263 18.23 8.40 21.38
CA ALA A 263 17.26 8.99 20.48
C ALA A 263 16.46 7.91 19.72
N VAL A 264 17.13 6.86 19.24
CA VAL A 264 16.47 5.72 18.59
C VAL A 264 15.63 4.92 19.60
N ARG A 265 16.14 4.69 20.82
CA ARG A 265 15.39 3.99 21.87
C ARG A 265 14.20 4.78 22.39
N SER A 266 14.28 6.11 22.48
CA SER A 266 13.15 6.96 22.86
C SER A 266 12.02 6.92 21.83
N ALA A 267 12.35 6.72 20.55
CA ALA A 267 11.36 6.47 19.49
C ALA A 267 10.74 5.06 19.58
N ILE A 268 11.47 4.07 20.12
CA ILE A 268 11.02 2.68 20.23
C ILE A 268 10.16 2.45 21.50
N ARG A 269 10.30 3.23 22.55
CA ARG A 269 9.51 3.10 23.79
C ARG A 269 7.98 3.15 23.57
N PRO A 270 7.43 4.09 22.78
CA PRO A 270 6.00 4.08 22.48
C PRO A 270 5.57 2.80 21.73
N THR A 271 6.45 2.24 20.88
CA THR A 271 6.13 1.03 20.10
C THR A 271 6.03 -0.21 20.98
N THR A 272 6.89 -0.37 21.98
CA THR A 272 6.81 -1.51 22.92
C THR A 272 5.58 -1.42 23.82
N SER A 273 5.17 -0.21 24.20
CA SER A 273 3.93 0.03 24.93
C SER A 273 2.71 -0.28 24.08
N ALA A 274 2.72 0.12 22.79
CA ALA A 274 1.69 -0.19 21.81
C ALA A 274 1.54 -1.71 21.59
N LEU A 275 2.65 -2.43 21.43
CA LEU A 275 2.64 -3.90 21.28
C LEU A 275 2.06 -4.62 22.51
N ARG A 276 2.39 -4.12 23.72
CA ARG A 276 1.88 -4.70 24.98
C ARG A 276 0.37 -4.45 25.13
N SER A 277 -0.11 -3.28 24.70
CA SER A 277 -1.53 -2.93 24.64
C SER A 277 -2.33 -3.84 23.69
N LEU A 278 -1.77 -4.16 22.53
CA LEU A 278 -2.35 -5.03 21.51
C LEU A 278 -2.54 -6.47 21.98
N ARG A 279 -1.55 -7.02 22.68
CA ARG A 279 -1.61 -8.39 23.21
C ARG A 279 -2.76 -8.62 24.18
N ARG A 280 -3.28 -7.58 24.82
CA ARG A 280 -4.28 -7.70 25.88
C ARG A 280 -5.72 -7.79 25.36
N ASN A 281 -6.02 -7.24 24.18
CA ASN A 281 -7.35 -7.30 23.54
C ASN A 281 -7.25 -7.77 22.10
N VAL A 282 -6.66 -8.97 21.91
CA VAL A 282 -6.41 -9.58 20.60
C VAL A 282 -7.64 -9.60 19.70
N PRO A 283 -8.86 -9.99 20.16
CA PRO A 283 -10.04 -10.03 19.28
C PRO A 283 -10.40 -8.64 18.72
N ARG A 284 -10.32 -7.59 19.56
CA ARG A 284 -10.65 -6.22 19.15
C ARG A 284 -9.62 -5.69 18.16
N SER A 285 -8.33 -5.92 18.45
CA SER A 285 -7.24 -5.51 17.56
C SER A 285 -7.29 -6.24 16.22
N LEU A 286 -7.61 -7.54 16.21
CA LEU A 286 -7.73 -8.34 15.01
C LEU A 286 -8.91 -7.86 14.13
N LEU A 287 -10.06 -7.58 14.74
CA LEU A 287 -11.25 -7.14 14.01
C LEU A 287 -11.03 -5.78 13.33
N THR A 288 -10.26 -4.90 13.96
CA THR A 288 -9.95 -3.56 13.41
C THR A 288 -8.87 -3.55 12.36
N THR A 289 -7.84 -4.37 12.55
CA THR A 289 -6.78 -4.50 11.54
C THR A 289 -7.26 -5.30 10.32
N LEU A 290 -8.38 -6.06 10.43
CA LEU A 290 -8.92 -6.85 9.34
C LEU A 290 -9.21 -6.02 8.09
N GLY A 291 -9.79 -4.82 8.23
CA GLY A 291 -10.02 -3.91 7.11
C GLY A 291 -8.73 -3.48 6.41
N ILE A 292 -7.66 -3.23 7.18
CA ILE A 292 -6.34 -2.92 6.61
C ILE A 292 -5.72 -4.15 5.96
N ILE A 293 -5.81 -5.33 6.60
CA ILE A 293 -5.30 -6.59 6.07
C ILE A 293 -5.93 -6.90 4.72
N ILE A 294 -7.27 -6.80 4.63
CA ILE A 294 -8.00 -7.04 3.38
C ILE A 294 -7.65 -5.99 2.33
N GLY A 295 -7.66 -4.70 2.69
CA GLY A 295 -7.36 -3.61 1.76
C GLY A 295 -5.95 -3.71 1.17
N VAL A 296 -4.94 -3.88 2.02
CA VAL A 296 -3.54 -4.04 1.60
C VAL A 296 -3.33 -5.34 0.83
N GLY A 297 -3.91 -6.46 1.32
CA GLY A 297 -3.81 -7.76 0.66
C GLY A 297 -4.40 -7.75 -0.75
N SER A 298 -5.55 -7.08 -0.93
CA SER A 298 -6.19 -6.92 -2.23
C SER A 298 -5.34 -6.07 -3.19
N ILE A 299 -4.78 -4.94 -2.72
CA ILE A 299 -3.91 -4.09 -3.56
C ILE A 299 -2.72 -4.89 -4.10
N ILE A 300 -2.07 -5.68 -3.24
CA ILE A 300 -0.91 -6.49 -3.64
C ILE A 300 -1.31 -7.60 -4.60
N ALA A 301 -2.37 -8.34 -4.29
CA ALA A 301 -2.84 -9.42 -5.17
C ALA A 301 -3.22 -8.89 -6.56
N ILE A 302 -3.93 -7.77 -6.64
CA ILE A 302 -4.32 -7.14 -7.90
C ILE A 302 -3.09 -6.66 -8.68
N ALA A 303 -2.12 -6.03 -8.01
CA ALA A 303 -0.91 -5.54 -8.66
C ALA A 303 -0.04 -6.68 -9.19
N GLU A 304 0.15 -7.76 -8.42
CA GLU A 304 0.96 -8.92 -8.82
C GLU A 304 0.31 -9.72 -9.96
N VAL A 305 -1.01 -9.91 -9.92
CA VAL A 305 -1.77 -10.57 -10.99
C VAL A 305 -1.80 -9.68 -12.25
N GLY A 306 -2.01 -8.37 -12.09
CA GLY A 306 -2.03 -7.42 -13.20
C GLY A 306 -0.69 -7.37 -13.94
N GLN A 307 0.43 -7.25 -13.20
CA GLN A 307 1.77 -7.28 -13.80
C GLN A 307 2.07 -8.63 -14.48
N GLY A 308 1.79 -9.73 -13.80
CA GLY A 308 1.98 -11.06 -14.38
C GLY A 308 1.18 -11.26 -15.67
N SER A 309 -0.06 -10.75 -15.73
CA SER A 309 -0.89 -10.80 -16.94
C SER A 309 -0.29 -9.95 -18.05
N ALA A 310 0.18 -8.74 -17.75
CA ALA A 310 0.82 -7.86 -18.73
C ALA A 310 2.09 -8.50 -19.32
N THR A 311 2.94 -9.07 -18.47
CA THR A 311 4.16 -9.79 -18.93
C THR A 311 3.81 -11.03 -19.75
N ALA A 312 2.78 -11.78 -19.37
CA ALA A 312 2.33 -12.93 -20.16
C ALA A 312 1.80 -12.52 -21.53
N ILE A 313 1.00 -11.46 -21.60
CA ILE A 313 0.54 -10.89 -22.87
C ILE A 313 1.75 -10.48 -23.71
N LYS A 314 2.70 -9.76 -23.13
CA LYS A 314 3.91 -9.33 -23.84
C LYS A 314 4.73 -10.51 -24.35
N SER A 315 4.95 -11.57 -23.57
CA SER A 315 5.72 -12.74 -23.99
C SER A 315 5.04 -13.51 -25.14
N VAL A 316 3.70 -13.60 -25.11
CA VAL A 316 2.96 -14.24 -26.22
C VAL A 316 3.04 -13.38 -27.48
N LEU A 317 3.06 -12.07 -27.33
CA LEU A 317 3.23 -11.14 -28.46
C LEU A 317 4.63 -11.24 -29.08
N GLU A 318 5.66 -11.33 -28.25
CA GLU A 318 7.04 -11.52 -28.73
C GLU A 318 7.18 -12.81 -29.55
N THR A 319 6.45 -13.87 -29.20
CA THR A 319 6.46 -15.13 -29.97
C THR A 319 5.63 -15.03 -31.28
N THR A 320 4.63 -14.15 -31.33
CA THR A 320 3.78 -13.95 -32.53
C THR A 320 4.42 -12.96 -33.54
N GLY A 321 5.41 -12.18 -33.12
CA GLY A 321 6.05 -11.09 -33.86
C GLY A 321 5.33 -9.76 -33.58
N VAL A 322 5.88 -9.00 -32.63
CA VAL A 322 5.28 -7.74 -32.16
C VAL A 322 5.14 -6.69 -33.25
N ASN A 323 6.04 -6.70 -34.24
CA ASN A 323 6.12 -5.68 -35.28
C ASN A 323 5.42 -6.09 -36.59
N ASN A 324 4.51 -7.08 -36.52
CA ASN A 324 3.87 -7.60 -37.72
C ASN A 324 2.58 -6.84 -38.07
N LEU A 325 2.49 -6.42 -39.31
CA LEU A 325 1.33 -5.85 -39.95
C LEU A 325 0.75 -6.86 -40.95
N LEU A 326 -0.55 -6.89 -41.07
CA LEU A 326 -1.22 -7.75 -42.08
C LEU A 326 -1.96 -6.87 -43.07
N VAL A 327 -1.46 -6.81 -44.28
CA VAL A 327 -2.13 -6.18 -45.42
C VAL A 327 -3.03 -7.23 -46.07
N GLN A 328 -4.34 -7.01 -46.04
CA GLN A 328 -5.33 -7.91 -46.60
C GLN A 328 -6.09 -7.22 -47.73
N ALA A 329 -6.53 -7.99 -48.68
CA ALA A 329 -7.47 -7.49 -49.70
C ALA A 329 -8.78 -7.03 -49.02
N GLY A 330 -9.33 -5.95 -49.49
CA GLY A 330 -10.50 -5.30 -48.96
C GLY A 330 -11.80 -6.11 -49.09
N ALA A 331 -12.88 -5.51 -48.66
CA ALA A 331 -14.20 -6.11 -48.73
C ALA A 331 -14.93 -5.71 -49.99
N ALA A 332 -15.45 -6.68 -50.74
CA ALA A 332 -16.40 -6.37 -51.80
C ALA A 332 -17.70 -5.80 -51.24
N SER A 333 -18.10 -4.63 -51.71
CA SER A 333 -19.41 -4.07 -51.39
C SER A 333 -20.37 -4.35 -52.57
N ARG A 334 -21.47 -5.03 -52.31
CA ARG A 334 -22.50 -5.27 -53.28
C ARG A 334 -23.84 -4.78 -52.74
N ASN A 335 -24.41 -3.76 -53.43
CA ASN A 335 -25.68 -3.14 -52.99
C ASN A 335 -25.66 -2.60 -51.57
N GLY A 336 -24.54 -2.04 -51.11
CA GLY A 336 -24.38 -1.50 -49.73
C GLY A 336 -24.14 -2.57 -48.66
N VAL A 337 -23.97 -3.84 -49.03
CA VAL A 337 -23.62 -4.91 -48.08
C VAL A 337 -22.16 -5.27 -48.28
N SER A 338 -21.34 -5.08 -47.23
CA SER A 338 -19.96 -5.53 -47.21
C SER A 338 -19.89 -7.05 -47.05
N LEU A 339 -19.18 -7.72 -47.92
CA LEU A 339 -19.01 -9.19 -47.95
C LEU A 339 -17.85 -9.66 -47.04
N GLY A 340 -17.19 -8.74 -46.33
CA GLY A 340 -16.04 -9.02 -45.47
C GLY A 340 -14.68 -8.89 -46.16
N SER A 341 -13.64 -8.61 -45.41
CA SER A 341 -12.26 -8.46 -45.91
C SER A 341 -11.79 -9.74 -46.61
N GLY A 342 -10.98 -9.60 -47.66
CA GLY A 342 -10.45 -10.73 -48.45
C GLY A 342 -11.38 -11.25 -49.54
N THR A 343 -12.52 -10.61 -49.81
CA THR A 343 -13.46 -11.04 -50.88
C THR A 343 -13.07 -10.47 -52.24
N ILE A 344 -12.30 -9.41 -52.31
CA ILE A 344 -11.70 -8.87 -53.52
C ILE A 344 -10.26 -9.37 -53.61
N LYS A 345 -9.85 -9.87 -54.77
CA LYS A 345 -8.48 -10.36 -54.97
C LYS A 345 -7.69 -9.34 -55.76
N THR A 346 -7.31 -8.24 -55.15
CA THR A 346 -6.62 -7.11 -55.78
C THR A 346 -5.12 -7.07 -55.49
N LEU A 347 -4.70 -7.60 -54.33
CA LEU A 347 -3.29 -7.63 -53.96
C LEU A 347 -2.48 -8.54 -54.88
N THR A 348 -1.33 -8.05 -55.32
CA THR A 348 -0.43 -8.75 -56.22
C THR A 348 0.95 -9.00 -55.60
N PRO A 349 1.76 -9.94 -56.08
CA PRO A 349 3.15 -10.09 -55.65
C PRO A 349 3.99 -8.84 -55.93
N GLU A 350 3.67 -8.11 -57.01
CA GLU A 350 4.31 -6.86 -57.39
C GLU A 350 4.04 -5.73 -56.35
N ASP A 351 2.93 -5.77 -55.65
CA ASP A 351 2.66 -4.86 -54.53
C ASP A 351 3.53 -5.20 -53.34
N ALA A 352 3.79 -6.49 -53.07
CA ALA A 352 4.73 -6.91 -52.06
C ALA A 352 6.15 -6.42 -52.39
N GLU A 353 6.61 -6.58 -53.63
CA GLU A 353 7.91 -6.08 -54.06
C GLU A 353 8.01 -4.54 -53.94
N ALA A 354 6.95 -3.82 -54.31
CA ALA A 354 6.92 -2.36 -54.15
C ALA A 354 6.99 -1.92 -52.69
N ILE A 355 6.29 -2.58 -51.79
CA ILE A 355 6.35 -2.31 -50.37
C ILE A 355 7.79 -2.53 -49.82
N ASP A 356 8.46 -3.61 -50.26
CA ASP A 356 9.84 -3.92 -49.85
C ASP A 356 10.84 -2.84 -50.30
N HIS A 357 10.64 -2.26 -51.47
CA HIS A 357 11.56 -1.29 -52.06
C HIS A 357 11.27 0.17 -51.67
N GLU A 358 10.00 0.53 -51.50
CA GLU A 358 9.58 1.92 -51.36
C GLU A 358 9.20 2.31 -49.90
N CYS A 359 9.03 1.34 -49.00
CA CYS A 359 8.67 1.60 -47.60
C CYS A 359 9.88 1.36 -46.65
N PRO A 360 10.68 2.37 -46.33
CA PRO A 360 11.88 2.21 -45.46
C PRO A 360 11.58 1.78 -44.03
N ALA A 361 10.37 1.96 -43.56
CA ALA A 361 9.94 1.49 -42.22
C ALA A 361 9.63 -0.03 -42.19
N VAL A 362 9.78 -0.73 -43.31
CA VAL A 362 9.57 -2.17 -43.43
C VAL A 362 10.92 -2.89 -43.42
N ASP A 363 11.09 -3.87 -42.47
CA ASP A 363 12.31 -4.71 -42.40
C ASP A 363 12.22 -5.91 -43.36
N SER A 364 11.08 -6.56 -43.41
CA SER A 364 10.87 -7.76 -44.23
C SER A 364 9.38 -8.00 -44.43
N LEU A 365 9.03 -8.67 -45.51
CA LEU A 365 7.65 -9.03 -45.81
C LEU A 365 7.55 -10.38 -46.50
N ALA A 366 6.34 -10.94 -46.49
CA ALA A 366 6.03 -12.19 -47.16
C ALA A 366 4.59 -12.17 -47.72
N PRO A 367 4.40 -12.36 -49.00
CA PRO A 367 3.08 -12.59 -49.58
C PRO A 367 2.53 -13.95 -49.12
N ILE A 368 1.23 -14.01 -48.86
CA ILE A 368 0.56 -15.21 -48.38
C ILE A 368 -0.62 -15.57 -49.30
N VAL A 369 -0.69 -16.84 -49.65
CA VAL A 369 -1.84 -17.46 -50.28
C VAL A 369 -2.42 -18.49 -49.34
N TYR A 370 -3.69 -18.36 -48.98
CA TYR A 370 -4.36 -19.28 -48.09
C TYR A 370 -4.95 -20.48 -48.84
N ALA A 371 -4.74 -21.67 -48.30
CA ALA A 371 -5.45 -22.86 -48.72
C ALA A 371 -5.93 -23.63 -47.50
N ARG A 372 -7.10 -24.19 -47.52
CA ARG A 372 -7.60 -25.09 -46.51
C ARG A 372 -7.84 -26.45 -47.15
N ARG A 373 -6.88 -27.34 -47.05
CA ARG A 373 -6.87 -28.63 -47.74
C ARG A 373 -6.41 -29.72 -46.79
N GLN A 374 -6.87 -30.92 -47.06
CA GLN A 374 -6.41 -32.13 -46.37
C GLN A 374 -5.00 -32.46 -46.82
N VAL A 375 -4.16 -32.84 -45.87
CA VAL A 375 -2.81 -33.37 -46.07
C VAL A 375 -2.83 -34.85 -45.80
N VAL A 376 -2.27 -35.65 -46.67
CA VAL A 376 -2.28 -37.11 -46.59
C VAL A 376 -0.86 -37.65 -46.68
N HIS A 377 -0.50 -38.59 -45.80
CA HIS A 377 0.73 -39.38 -45.88
C HIS A 377 0.43 -40.84 -45.61
N GLY A 378 0.69 -41.71 -46.60
CA GLY A 378 0.34 -43.13 -46.52
C GLY A 378 -1.15 -43.36 -46.27
N SER A 379 -1.49 -43.96 -45.13
CA SER A 379 -2.88 -44.19 -44.70
C SER A 379 -3.43 -43.13 -43.74
N ARG A 380 -2.60 -42.14 -43.33
CA ARG A 380 -2.98 -41.09 -42.39
C ARG A 380 -3.37 -39.82 -43.13
N ASN A 381 -4.29 -39.07 -42.56
CA ASN A 381 -4.70 -37.78 -43.08
C ASN A 381 -4.96 -36.80 -41.96
N TRP A 382 -4.71 -35.53 -42.25
CA TRP A 382 -4.92 -34.41 -41.35
C TRP A 382 -5.38 -33.18 -42.12
N VAL A 383 -6.19 -32.31 -41.51
CA VAL A 383 -6.59 -31.02 -42.06
C VAL A 383 -5.93 -29.94 -41.21
N PRO A 384 -4.79 -29.39 -41.62
CA PRO A 384 -4.12 -28.33 -40.87
C PRO A 384 -5.00 -27.10 -40.76
N ILE A 385 -4.80 -26.35 -39.67
CA ILE A 385 -5.43 -25.04 -39.49
C ILE A 385 -4.95 -24.11 -40.60
N TYR A 386 -3.64 -24.16 -40.91
CA TYR A 386 -3.01 -23.30 -41.87
C TYR A 386 -2.25 -24.10 -42.93
N VAL A 387 -2.61 -23.85 -44.20
CA VAL A 387 -1.81 -24.24 -45.38
C VAL A 387 -1.47 -22.95 -46.09
N TYR A 388 -0.25 -22.49 -45.97
CA TYR A 388 0.21 -21.21 -46.51
C TYR A 388 1.16 -21.41 -47.66
N GLY A 389 0.83 -20.76 -48.76
CA GLY A 389 1.77 -20.48 -49.85
C GLY A 389 2.48 -19.16 -49.55
N THR A 390 3.80 -19.17 -49.47
CA THR A 390 4.58 -17.98 -49.07
C THR A 390 5.98 -17.97 -49.69
N THR A 391 6.79 -16.98 -49.36
CA THR A 391 8.22 -16.87 -49.71
C THR A 391 9.10 -17.28 -48.50
N PRO A 392 10.41 -17.56 -48.72
CA PRO A 392 11.34 -17.87 -47.64
C PRO A 392 11.43 -16.77 -46.56
N SER A 393 11.18 -15.51 -46.95
CA SER A 393 11.15 -14.37 -46.02
C SER A 393 10.07 -14.48 -44.93
N PHE A 394 9.05 -15.32 -45.11
CA PHE A 394 8.03 -15.59 -44.09
C PHE A 394 8.64 -16.08 -42.80
N LEU A 395 9.68 -16.91 -42.88
CA LEU A 395 10.37 -17.41 -41.69
C LEU A 395 11.01 -16.27 -40.91
N ARG A 396 11.59 -15.27 -41.60
CA ARG A 396 12.18 -14.08 -40.99
C ARG A 396 11.09 -13.15 -40.40
N VAL A 397 10.02 -12.90 -41.15
CA VAL A 397 8.89 -12.08 -40.67
C VAL A 397 8.29 -12.67 -39.39
N ARG A 398 8.14 -14.00 -39.38
CA ARG A 398 7.57 -14.72 -38.21
C ARG A 398 8.60 -15.08 -37.16
N GLN A 399 9.87 -14.71 -37.29
CA GLN A 399 10.95 -15.12 -36.41
C GLN A 399 11.00 -16.63 -36.17
N TRP A 400 10.98 -17.37 -37.30
CA TRP A 400 10.94 -18.83 -37.35
C TRP A 400 12.11 -19.40 -38.12
N GLU A 401 13.24 -18.68 -38.10
CA GLU A 401 14.44 -19.04 -38.88
C GLU A 401 15.08 -20.35 -38.42
N ASP A 402 14.89 -20.69 -37.13
CA ASP A 402 15.36 -21.94 -36.56
C ASP A 402 14.39 -23.07 -36.91
N LEU A 403 14.86 -24.03 -37.71
CA LEU A 403 14.17 -25.29 -37.99
C LEU A 403 14.64 -26.37 -37.03
N ASP A 404 13.73 -27.25 -36.62
CA ASP A 404 14.13 -28.42 -35.82
C ASP A 404 14.92 -29.44 -36.63
N GLU A 405 14.54 -29.64 -37.88
CA GLU A 405 15.18 -30.54 -38.85
C GLU A 405 15.09 -29.99 -40.27
N GLY A 406 16.11 -30.20 -41.08
CA GLY A 406 16.10 -29.89 -42.52
C GLY A 406 16.50 -28.46 -42.87
N GLU A 407 16.11 -28.02 -44.07
CA GLU A 407 16.43 -26.71 -44.62
C GLU A 407 15.18 -26.03 -45.19
N PRO A 408 15.12 -24.67 -45.21
CA PRO A 408 14.02 -23.94 -45.80
C PRO A 408 14.02 -24.07 -47.32
N PHE A 409 12.86 -23.90 -47.94
CA PHE A 409 12.79 -23.75 -49.41
C PHE A 409 13.38 -22.38 -49.80
N THR A 410 13.79 -22.28 -51.09
CA THR A 410 14.53 -21.14 -51.59
C THR A 410 13.67 -20.29 -52.53
N GLU A 411 14.12 -19.05 -52.88
CA GLU A 411 13.48 -18.21 -53.92
C GLU A 411 13.46 -18.90 -55.31
N ARG A 412 14.35 -19.84 -55.54
CA ARG A 412 14.32 -20.65 -56.75
C ARG A 412 13.12 -21.58 -56.73
N ASP A 413 12.80 -22.20 -55.62
CA ASP A 413 11.62 -23.05 -55.48
C ASP A 413 10.33 -22.26 -55.68
N VAL A 414 10.31 -20.99 -55.28
CA VAL A 414 9.17 -20.09 -55.53
C VAL A 414 9.03 -19.81 -57.01
N ARG A 415 10.12 -19.51 -57.74
CA ARG A 415 10.09 -19.21 -59.16
C ARG A 415 9.78 -20.43 -60.02
N ASP A 416 10.32 -21.58 -59.67
CA ASP A 416 10.20 -22.83 -60.44
C ASP A 416 8.92 -23.61 -60.06
N VAL A 417 8.02 -23.06 -59.25
CA VAL A 417 6.80 -23.72 -58.75
C VAL A 417 7.13 -25.08 -58.11
N GLY A 418 8.16 -25.09 -57.26
CA GLY A 418 8.73 -26.29 -56.64
C GLY A 418 7.74 -27.02 -55.73
N GLN A 419 7.64 -28.33 -55.91
CA GLN A 419 6.75 -29.18 -55.09
C GLN A 419 7.46 -29.54 -53.76
N VAL A 420 7.64 -28.54 -52.89
CA VAL A 420 8.33 -28.67 -51.62
C VAL A 420 7.52 -28.02 -50.51
N CYS A 421 7.70 -28.50 -49.27
CA CYS A 421 7.03 -27.93 -48.11
C CYS A 421 7.84 -28.04 -46.82
N LEU A 422 7.47 -27.20 -45.84
CA LEU A 422 7.88 -27.31 -44.43
C LEU A 422 6.66 -27.69 -43.63
N LEU A 423 6.82 -28.54 -42.62
CA LEU A 423 5.75 -29.01 -41.74
C LEU A 423 5.93 -28.47 -40.33
N GLY A 424 4.85 -28.03 -39.72
CA GLY A 424 4.80 -27.76 -38.32
C GLY A 424 4.71 -29.04 -37.48
N ARG A 425 5.08 -28.96 -36.22
CA ARG A 425 5.20 -30.12 -35.34
C ARG A 425 3.90 -30.90 -35.13
N THR A 426 2.76 -30.23 -35.11
CA THR A 426 1.46 -30.88 -34.98
C THR A 426 1.16 -31.77 -36.17
N ILE A 427 1.45 -31.29 -37.39
CA ILE A 427 1.25 -32.11 -38.60
C ILE A 427 2.18 -33.31 -38.62
N VAL A 428 3.44 -33.15 -38.21
CA VAL A 428 4.40 -34.28 -38.12
C VAL A 428 3.90 -35.33 -37.15
N LYS A 429 3.41 -34.92 -35.97
CA LYS A 429 2.86 -35.82 -34.94
C LYS A 429 1.62 -36.61 -35.44
N GLU A 430 0.76 -35.97 -36.23
CA GLU A 430 -0.47 -36.60 -36.72
C GLU A 430 -0.28 -37.50 -37.93
N LEU A 431 0.72 -37.19 -38.79
CA LEU A 431 0.91 -37.91 -40.06
C LEU A 431 2.03 -38.96 -40.03
N PHE A 432 3.04 -38.82 -39.13
CA PHE A 432 4.19 -39.72 -39.06
C PHE A 432 4.20 -40.50 -37.77
N ASP A 433 4.95 -41.61 -37.74
CA ASP A 433 5.14 -42.40 -36.53
C ASP A 433 6.18 -41.77 -35.59
N GLU A 434 6.11 -42.07 -34.27
CA GLU A 434 7.10 -41.57 -33.32
C GLU A 434 8.51 -42.05 -33.70
N GLY A 435 9.42 -41.09 -33.92
CA GLY A 435 10.82 -41.36 -34.31
C GLY A 435 11.04 -41.47 -35.81
N GLU A 436 10.04 -41.34 -36.64
CA GLU A 436 10.14 -41.32 -38.09
C GLU A 436 10.48 -39.91 -38.56
N SER A 437 11.63 -39.72 -39.26
CA SER A 437 11.97 -38.44 -39.88
C SER A 437 11.08 -38.16 -41.09
N PRO A 438 10.40 -37.01 -41.14
CA PRO A 438 9.57 -36.63 -42.29
C PRO A 438 10.40 -36.11 -43.48
N ILE A 439 11.69 -35.80 -43.28
CA ILE A 439 12.50 -35.13 -44.33
C ILE A 439 12.69 -36.03 -45.52
N GLY A 440 12.51 -35.45 -46.71
CA GLY A 440 12.63 -36.12 -47.99
C GLY A 440 11.44 -37.00 -48.40
N LYS A 441 10.47 -37.19 -47.48
CA LYS A 441 9.22 -37.91 -47.76
C LYS A 441 8.21 -37.02 -48.50
N GLU A 442 7.23 -37.64 -49.09
CA GLU A 442 6.15 -36.93 -49.81
C GLU A 442 4.87 -36.90 -48.97
N VAL A 443 4.26 -35.73 -48.90
CA VAL A 443 2.91 -35.51 -48.38
C VAL A 443 2.03 -35.02 -49.53
N ILE A 444 0.80 -35.49 -49.59
CA ILE A 444 -0.13 -35.16 -50.68
C ILE A 444 -1.10 -34.11 -50.16
N VAL A 445 -1.14 -32.95 -50.79
CA VAL A 445 -2.07 -31.86 -50.50
C VAL A 445 -2.98 -31.62 -51.68
N ASN A 446 -4.26 -31.98 -51.59
CA ASN A 446 -5.21 -31.88 -52.68
C ASN A 446 -4.70 -32.50 -54.01
N ASP A 447 -4.27 -33.76 -53.94
CA ASP A 447 -3.71 -34.56 -55.06
C ASP A 447 -2.34 -34.05 -55.60
N VAL A 448 -1.73 -33.07 -54.99
CA VAL A 448 -0.39 -32.57 -55.33
C VAL A 448 0.64 -33.14 -54.35
N PRO A 449 1.62 -33.93 -54.81
CA PRO A 449 2.70 -34.41 -53.95
C PRO A 449 3.67 -33.27 -53.66
N LEU A 450 3.95 -33.05 -52.37
CA LEU A 450 4.95 -32.09 -51.88
C LEU A 450 6.01 -32.84 -51.11
N ARG A 451 7.28 -32.60 -51.42
CA ARG A 451 8.42 -33.18 -50.68
C ARG A 451 8.72 -32.34 -49.46
N VAL A 452 8.80 -32.97 -48.32
CA VAL A 452 9.14 -32.30 -47.04
C VAL A 452 10.62 -31.95 -47.01
N LEU A 453 10.97 -30.68 -46.90
CA LEU A 453 12.34 -30.18 -46.80
C LEU A 453 12.77 -29.97 -45.33
N GLY A 454 11.85 -29.60 -44.45
CA GLY A 454 12.18 -29.34 -43.07
C GLY A 454 10.95 -29.35 -42.17
N VAL A 455 11.25 -29.35 -40.87
CA VAL A 455 10.28 -29.27 -39.76
C VAL A 455 10.51 -27.99 -38.99
N LEU A 456 9.43 -27.21 -38.80
CA LEU A 456 9.45 -25.95 -38.09
C LEU A 456 9.68 -26.19 -36.57
N SER A 457 10.43 -25.33 -35.93
CA SER A 457 10.56 -25.30 -34.49
C SER A 457 9.23 -25.01 -33.79
N ARG A 458 9.10 -25.47 -32.53
CA ARG A 458 7.85 -25.35 -31.79
C ARG A 458 7.57 -23.91 -31.37
N LYS A 459 6.39 -23.39 -31.71
CA LYS A 459 5.85 -22.10 -31.19
C LYS A 459 4.73 -22.27 -30.19
N GLY A 460 3.97 -23.37 -30.26
CA GLY A 460 2.85 -23.64 -29.36
C GLY A 460 1.56 -22.93 -29.76
N THR A 461 0.74 -22.64 -28.74
CA THR A 461 -0.60 -22.08 -28.95
C THR A 461 -0.58 -20.58 -28.71
N ASN A 462 -1.17 -19.81 -29.63
CA ASN A 462 -1.28 -18.36 -29.51
C ASN A 462 -2.32 -17.92 -28.48
N ILE A 463 -2.46 -16.59 -28.24
CA ILE A 463 -3.36 -15.97 -27.25
C ILE A 463 -4.84 -16.39 -27.45
N ILE A 464 -5.23 -16.66 -28.68
CA ILE A 464 -6.62 -16.99 -29.06
C ILE A 464 -6.89 -18.49 -28.90
N GLY A 465 -5.88 -19.27 -28.47
CA GLY A 465 -5.98 -20.72 -28.30
C GLY A 465 -5.79 -21.51 -29.59
N ILE A 466 -5.29 -20.88 -30.66
CA ILE A 466 -5.02 -21.54 -31.94
C ILE A 466 -3.59 -22.10 -31.90
N ASP A 467 -3.42 -23.37 -32.30
CA ASP A 467 -2.13 -24.03 -32.41
C ASP A 467 -1.38 -23.51 -33.65
N GLU A 468 -0.27 -22.78 -33.40
CA GLU A 468 0.60 -22.27 -34.46
C GLU A 468 1.48 -23.36 -35.06
N ASP A 469 1.68 -24.46 -34.37
CA ASP A 469 2.43 -25.62 -34.87
C ASP A 469 1.63 -26.47 -35.89
N ASP A 470 0.32 -26.19 -36.05
CA ASP A 470 -0.53 -26.86 -37.04
C ASP A 470 -0.54 -26.10 -38.37
N ILE A 471 0.63 -26.00 -38.99
CA ILE A 471 0.87 -25.22 -40.21
C ILE A 471 1.71 -26.00 -41.24
N LEU A 472 1.35 -25.86 -42.51
CA LEU A 472 2.13 -26.29 -43.67
C LEU A 472 2.54 -25.05 -44.45
N LEU A 473 3.83 -24.87 -44.72
CA LEU A 473 4.38 -23.83 -45.58
C LEU A 473 4.89 -24.40 -46.87
N ALA A 474 4.55 -23.78 -47.96
CA ALA A 474 5.05 -24.13 -49.32
C ALA A 474 5.23 -22.86 -50.16
N PRO A 475 5.96 -22.88 -51.30
CA PRO A 475 6.02 -21.75 -52.21
C PRO A 475 4.63 -21.26 -52.60
N TRP A 476 4.39 -19.93 -52.55
CA TRP A 476 3.06 -19.36 -52.84
C TRP A 476 2.61 -19.71 -54.28
N THR A 477 3.54 -19.81 -55.19
CA THR A 477 3.30 -20.24 -56.57
C THR A 477 2.78 -21.67 -56.64
N THR A 478 3.31 -22.58 -55.83
CA THR A 478 2.87 -23.97 -55.76
C THR A 478 1.46 -24.09 -55.19
N ILE A 479 1.19 -23.39 -54.08
CA ILE A 479 -0.16 -23.39 -53.50
C ILE A 479 -1.16 -22.73 -54.46
N LYS A 480 -0.79 -21.61 -55.06
CA LYS A 480 -1.68 -20.88 -55.98
C LYS A 480 -2.01 -21.66 -57.24
N PHE A 481 -0.97 -22.13 -57.97
CA PHE A 481 -1.15 -22.66 -59.29
C PHE A 481 -1.40 -24.19 -59.33
N ARG A 482 -1.01 -24.93 -58.25
CA ARG A 482 -1.22 -26.37 -58.21
C ARG A 482 -2.28 -26.81 -57.22
N VAL A 483 -2.21 -26.33 -55.98
CA VAL A 483 -3.08 -26.80 -54.89
C VAL A 483 -4.45 -26.11 -54.92
N SER A 484 -4.50 -24.80 -55.17
CA SER A 484 -5.76 -24.03 -55.16
C SER A 484 -6.49 -24.07 -56.51
N ALA A 485 -5.75 -24.25 -57.60
CA ALA A 485 -6.33 -24.27 -58.96
C ALA A 485 -7.32 -25.42 -59.21
N SER A 486 -7.22 -26.51 -58.44
CA SER A 486 -8.04 -27.72 -58.64
C SER A 486 -9.44 -27.69 -57.99
N SER A 487 -9.86 -26.59 -57.35
CA SER A 487 -11.05 -26.62 -56.50
C SER A 487 -12.11 -25.53 -56.74
N SER A 488 -12.41 -25.17 -57.97
CA SER A 488 -13.61 -24.37 -58.23
C SER A 488 -14.60 -25.10 -59.14
N PRO A 489 -15.44 -25.99 -58.58
CA PRO A 489 -16.67 -26.38 -59.29
C PRO A 489 -17.77 -25.31 -59.19
N SER A 490 -17.62 -24.27 -58.31
CA SER A 490 -18.72 -23.31 -58.08
C SER A 490 -18.81 -22.16 -59.08
N ALA A 491 -17.69 -21.80 -59.76
CA ALA A 491 -17.75 -20.75 -60.77
C ALA A 491 -18.53 -21.18 -62.04
N THR A 492 -18.54 -22.47 -62.28
CA THR A 492 -19.31 -23.02 -63.43
C THR A 492 -20.81 -23.08 -63.17
N ARG A 493 -21.26 -22.99 -61.96
CA ARG A 493 -22.68 -23.05 -61.59
C ARG A 493 -23.38 -21.70 -61.75
N ASP A 494 -22.69 -20.60 -61.48
CA ASP A 494 -23.23 -19.24 -61.61
C ASP A 494 -23.15 -18.75 -63.07
N GLU A 495 -22.12 -19.15 -63.84
CA GLU A 495 -22.09 -18.90 -65.27
C GLU A 495 -23.18 -19.70 -66.02
N ALA A 496 -23.46 -20.94 -65.58
CA ALA A 496 -24.57 -21.71 -66.14
C ALA A 496 -25.94 -21.12 -65.72
N ALA A 497 -26.06 -20.44 -64.57
CA ALA A 497 -27.30 -19.79 -64.18
C ALA A 497 -27.53 -18.44 -64.92
N VAL A 498 -26.46 -17.73 -65.25
CA VAL A 498 -26.52 -16.49 -66.02
C VAL A 498 -26.81 -16.80 -67.52
N ASP A 499 -26.22 -17.86 -68.07
CA ASP A 499 -26.50 -18.31 -69.45
C ASP A 499 -27.93 -18.86 -69.65
N ALA A 500 -28.58 -19.33 -68.61
CA ALA A 500 -29.97 -19.81 -68.69
C ALA A 500 -31.01 -18.69 -68.90
N SER A 501 -30.63 -17.43 -68.73
CA SER A 501 -31.49 -16.24 -68.97
C SER A 501 -31.16 -15.51 -70.26
N SER A 502 -30.18 -15.97 -71.01
CA SER A 502 -29.76 -15.35 -72.23
C SER A 502 -30.54 -15.90 -73.45
N ALA A 503 -30.59 -15.14 -74.55
CA ALA A 503 -31.23 -15.51 -75.79
C ALA A 503 -30.72 -16.84 -76.37
N ASP A 504 -29.49 -17.28 -75.95
CA ASP A 504 -28.89 -18.57 -76.29
C ASP A 504 -29.61 -19.77 -75.65
N ALA A 505 -30.15 -19.66 -74.49
CA ALA A 505 -30.94 -20.72 -73.86
C ALA A 505 -32.26 -20.90 -74.56
N ALA A 506 -32.84 -19.85 -75.10
CA ALA A 506 -34.04 -19.90 -75.91
C ALA A 506 -33.75 -20.50 -77.30
N PHE A 507 -32.56 -20.23 -77.84
CA PHE A 507 -32.13 -20.79 -79.13
C PHE A 507 -31.83 -22.30 -79.01
N ARG A 508 -31.17 -22.77 -77.91
CA ARG A 508 -30.91 -24.20 -77.67
C ARG A 508 -32.19 -25.01 -77.43
N ARG A 509 -33.22 -24.42 -76.87
CA ARG A 509 -34.55 -25.05 -76.71
C ARG A 509 -35.25 -25.22 -78.04
N ARG A 510 -34.98 -24.35 -79.01
CA ARG A 510 -35.63 -24.38 -80.37
C ARG A 510 -34.94 -25.30 -81.34
N TYR A 511 -33.62 -25.59 -81.14
CA TYR A 511 -32.83 -26.47 -82.00
C TYR A 511 -32.03 -27.49 -81.20
N PRO A 512 -32.67 -28.59 -80.77
CA PRO A 512 -32.04 -29.57 -79.88
C PRO A 512 -30.89 -30.41 -80.49
N ARG A 513 -30.56 -30.24 -81.77
CA ARG A 513 -29.50 -31.00 -82.44
C ARG A 513 -28.25 -30.20 -82.80
N ALA A 514 -28.07 -29.05 -82.26
CA ALA A 514 -26.87 -28.26 -82.55
C ALA A 514 -25.76 -28.61 -81.61
N GLN A 515 -24.73 -29.19 -82.17
CA GLN A 515 -23.34 -29.37 -81.74
C GLN A 515 -23.08 -30.61 -80.88
N VAL A 516 -22.76 -31.66 -81.52
CA VAL A 516 -21.74 -32.60 -81.07
C VAL A 516 -20.41 -31.85 -81.25
N GLY A 517 -19.71 -31.56 -80.13
CA GLY A 517 -18.37 -30.97 -80.23
C GLY A 517 -17.46 -31.86 -81.05
N LEU A 518 -16.72 -31.28 -82.00
CA LEU A 518 -15.79 -31.97 -82.91
C LEU A 518 -14.69 -32.74 -82.18
N TYR A 519 -14.55 -32.57 -80.89
CA TYR A 519 -13.58 -33.28 -80.01
C TYR A 519 -14.31 -33.75 -78.75
N PRO A 520 -14.02 -34.96 -78.28
CA PRO A 520 -14.53 -35.43 -76.99
C PRO A 520 -14.09 -34.44 -75.89
N GLY A 521 -15.07 -34.01 -75.02
CA GLY A 521 -14.77 -33.20 -73.88
C GLY A 521 -13.68 -33.86 -73.04
N ARG A 522 -12.78 -33.08 -72.45
CA ARG A 522 -11.75 -33.59 -71.55
C ARG A 522 -12.45 -34.40 -70.44
N SER A 523 -11.89 -35.56 -70.15
CA SER A 523 -12.34 -36.33 -68.97
C SER A 523 -12.10 -35.52 -67.70
N GLU A 524 -12.84 -35.75 -66.59
CA GLU A 524 -12.65 -35.08 -65.29
C GLU A 524 -11.19 -35.17 -64.83
N THR A 525 -10.54 -36.29 -65.06
CA THR A 525 -9.10 -36.48 -64.77
C THR A 525 -8.21 -35.61 -65.66
N GLN A 526 -8.52 -35.45 -66.96
CA GLN A 526 -7.77 -34.57 -67.83
C GLN A 526 -8.05 -33.07 -67.57
N ALA A 527 -9.18 -32.72 -66.98
CA ALA A 527 -9.49 -31.37 -66.57
C ALA A 527 -8.76 -31.00 -65.26
N LEU A 528 -8.51 -31.97 -64.43
CA LEU A 528 -7.72 -31.82 -63.17
C LEU A 528 -6.22 -31.69 -63.51
N ASP A 529 -5.68 -32.34 -64.55
CA ASP A 529 -4.27 -32.27 -64.97
C ASP A 529 -3.93 -31.03 -65.81
N ALA A 530 -4.91 -30.29 -66.30
CA ALA A 530 -4.65 -29.06 -67.06
C ALA A 530 -4.49 -27.88 -66.07
N PRO A 531 -3.34 -27.21 -66.03
CA PRO A 531 -3.20 -25.99 -65.23
C PRO A 531 -4.20 -24.96 -65.75
N LYS A 532 -5.14 -24.50 -64.94
CA LYS A 532 -5.93 -23.32 -65.25
C LYS A 532 -4.97 -22.14 -65.30
N LEU A 533 -4.79 -21.56 -66.42
CA LEU A 533 -4.11 -20.28 -66.61
C LEU A 533 -4.97 -19.21 -65.88
N GLU A 534 -4.76 -19.00 -64.60
CA GLU A 534 -5.21 -17.78 -63.96
C GLU A 534 -4.39 -16.63 -64.55
N ARG A 535 -5.08 -15.68 -65.24
CA ARG A 535 -4.47 -14.55 -65.92
C ARG A 535 -3.79 -13.56 -65.00
N PHE A 536 -4.04 -13.65 -63.67
CA PHE A 536 -3.49 -12.73 -62.72
C PHE A 536 -2.96 -13.51 -61.51
N ALA A 537 -1.68 -13.30 -61.20
CA ALA A 537 -1.09 -13.74 -59.94
C ALA A 537 -1.57 -12.77 -58.86
N ASN A 538 -2.49 -13.19 -57.99
CA ASN A 538 -2.87 -12.41 -56.80
C ASN A 538 -2.57 -13.22 -55.55
N VAL A 539 -2.29 -12.48 -54.47
CA VAL A 539 -2.09 -13.03 -53.13
C VAL A 539 -3.28 -12.65 -52.24
N ASP A 540 -3.53 -13.41 -51.19
CA ASP A 540 -4.67 -13.17 -50.33
C ASP A 540 -4.32 -12.16 -49.22
N ALA A 541 -3.02 -12.10 -48.81
CA ALA A 541 -2.50 -11.15 -47.86
C ALA A 541 -1.00 -10.95 -48.03
N ILE A 542 -0.46 -9.86 -47.51
CA ILE A 542 0.97 -9.63 -47.37
C ILE A 542 1.25 -9.43 -45.88
N LEU A 543 2.06 -10.31 -45.30
CA LEU A 543 2.54 -10.16 -43.94
C LEU A 543 3.80 -9.30 -43.95
N VAL A 544 3.79 -8.22 -43.22
CA VAL A 544 4.86 -7.22 -43.19
C VAL A 544 5.40 -7.12 -41.79
N ARG A 545 6.71 -7.02 -41.64
CA ARG A 545 7.39 -6.72 -40.39
C ARG A 545 7.96 -5.32 -40.45
N ALA A 546 7.55 -4.47 -39.51
CA ALA A 546 8.16 -3.16 -39.33
C ALA A 546 9.56 -3.27 -38.68
N THR A 547 10.41 -2.30 -38.93
CA THR A 547 11.79 -2.24 -38.41
C THR A 547 11.81 -2.17 -36.89
N ASP A 548 10.92 -1.35 -36.29
CA ASP A 548 10.72 -1.25 -34.83
C ASP A 548 9.22 -1.09 -34.50
N THR A 549 8.87 -1.35 -33.27
CA THR A 549 7.49 -1.18 -32.76
C THR A 549 7.04 0.28 -32.85
N ASP A 550 7.93 1.22 -32.62
CA ASP A 550 7.66 2.66 -32.68
C ASP A 550 7.46 3.15 -34.15
N GLU A 551 7.94 2.40 -35.13
CA GLU A 551 7.81 2.70 -36.54
C GLU A 551 6.55 2.10 -37.19
N ILE A 552 5.77 1.29 -36.49
CA ILE A 552 4.55 0.69 -36.98
C ILE A 552 3.58 1.71 -37.57
N PRO A 553 3.25 2.85 -36.91
CA PRO A 553 2.35 3.85 -37.48
C PRO A 553 2.88 4.43 -38.81
N ILE A 554 4.21 4.61 -38.89
CA ILE A 554 4.88 5.14 -40.09
C ILE A 554 4.82 4.11 -41.21
N ALA A 555 5.07 2.83 -40.91
CA ALA A 555 4.95 1.74 -41.89
C ALA A 555 3.52 1.62 -42.43
N VAL A 556 2.52 1.71 -41.54
CA VAL A 556 1.09 1.69 -41.93
C VAL A 556 0.77 2.84 -42.90
N GLU A 557 1.24 4.06 -42.61
CA GLU A 557 1.01 5.24 -43.44
C GLU A 557 1.73 5.12 -44.79
N GLN A 558 2.98 4.65 -44.81
CA GLN A 558 3.75 4.41 -46.03
C GLN A 558 3.08 3.34 -46.92
N ILE A 559 2.71 2.19 -46.34
CA ILE A 559 2.05 1.10 -47.07
C ILE A 559 0.71 1.57 -47.63
N ARG A 560 -0.09 2.29 -46.81
CA ARG A 560 -1.39 2.81 -47.25
C ARG A 560 -1.24 3.82 -48.38
N GLY A 561 -0.29 4.74 -48.27
CA GLY A 561 0.00 5.73 -49.31
C GLY A 561 0.42 5.06 -50.64
N LEU A 562 1.38 4.12 -50.55
CA LEU A 562 1.87 3.39 -51.72
C LEU A 562 0.77 2.58 -52.40
N LEU A 563 0.00 1.81 -51.65
CA LEU A 563 -1.07 0.98 -52.20
C LEU A 563 -2.23 1.84 -52.74
N HIS A 564 -2.52 3.00 -52.12
CA HIS A 564 -3.54 3.93 -52.63
C HIS A 564 -3.14 4.53 -54.01
N GLU A 565 -1.85 4.76 -54.25
CA GLU A 565 -1.36 5.22 -55.57
C GLU A 565 -1.38 4.11 -56.62
N ARG A 566 -1.17 2.86 -56.22
CA ARG A 566 -1.08 1.71 -57.16
C ARG A 566 -2.44 1.08 -57.47
N HIS A 567 -3.37 1.16 -56.56
CA HIS A 567 -4.71 0.60 -56.69
C HIS A 567 -5.70 1.70 -57.08
N VAL A 568 -6.67 1.34 -57.90
CA VAL A 568 -7.75 2.25 -58.30
C VAL A 568 -8.81 2.22 -57.20
N PRO A 569 -9.10 3.37 -56.55
CA PRO A 569 -10.13 3.40 -55.51
C PRO A 569 -11.47 2.89 -56.06
N GLY A 570 -12.20 2.18 -55.19
CA GLY A 570 -13.53 1.67 -55.54
C GLY A 570 -14.53 2.79 -55.86
N PRO A 571 -15.72 2.47 -56.39
CA PRO A 571 -16.76 3.44 -56.76
C PRO A 571 -17.17 4.37 -55.62
N ASP A 572 -16.96 3.97 -54.37
CA ASP A 572 -17.30 4.71 -53.15
C ASP A 572 -16.09 5.49 -52.58
N GLY A 573 -14.95 5.52 -53.32
CA GLY A 573 -13.71 6.16 -52.86
C GLY A 573 -12.99 5.41 -51.72
N ALA A 574 -13.43 4.19 -51.42
CA ALA A 574 -12.80 3.36 -50.38
C ALA A 574 -11.65 2.54 -50.99
N ASP A 575 -10.58 2.36 -50.22
CA ASP A 575 -9.47 1.50 -50.59
C ASP A 575 -9.93 0.04 -50.74
N ASP A 576 -9.37 -0.69 -51.68
CA ASP A 576 -9.65 -2.09 -51.91
C ASP A 576 -8.71 -3.03 -51.14
N PHE A 577 -8.00 -2.48 -50.14
CA PHE A 577 -7.12 -3.17 -49.19
C PHE A 577 -7.35 -2.65 -47.78
N ASP A 578 -6.89 -3.42 -46.81
CA ASP A 578 -6.96 -3.07 -45.37
C ASP A 578 -5.63 -3.44 -44.72
N VAL A 579 -5.06 -2.48 -44.00
CA VAL A 579 -3.80 -2.67 -43.24
C VAL A 579 -4.15 -2.82 -41.76
N LYS A 580 -4.04 -4.05 -41.26
CA LYS A 580 -4.33 -4.39 -39.87
C LYS A 580 -3.08 -4.35 -39.02
N ASP A 581 -3.16 -3.54 -37.98
CA ASP A 581 -2.17 -3.47 -36.94
C ASP A 581 -2.63 -4.29 -35.72
N PHE A 582 -1.82 -5.26 -35.33
CA PHE A 582 -2.11 -6.06 -34.14
C PHE A 582 -1.81 -5.30 -32.85
N THR A 583 -1.02 -4.21 -32.88
CA THR A 583 -0.71 -3.41 -31.72
C THR A 583 -1.95 -2.67 -31.18
N GLU A 584 -2.91 -2.29 -32.02
CA GLU A 584 -4.17 -1.70 -31.56
C GLU A 584 -4.97 -2.64 -30.67
N VAL A 585 -4.99 -3.94 -31.00
CA VAL A 585 -5.66 -4.96 -30.17
C VAL A 585 -4.95 -5.09 -28.82
N ILE A 586 -3.64 -5.00 -28.83
CA ILE A 586 -2.82 -5.06 -27.62
C ILE A 586 -3.13 -3.88 -26.71
N HIS A 587 -3.07 -2.67 -27.24
CA HIS A 587 -3.39 -1.45 -26.50
C HIS A 587 -4.83 -1.46 -25.97
N ALA A 588 -5.78 -2.00 -26.72
CA ALA A 588 -7.15 -2.17 -26.25
C ALA A 588 -7.23 -3.15 -25.07
N VAL A 589 -6.50 -4.26 -25.12
CA VAL A 589 -6.43 -5.23 -24.01
C VAL A 589 -5.72 -4.63 -22.80
N GLU A 590 -4.56 -3.99 -22.99
CA GLU A 590 -3.82 -3.33 -21.89
C GLU A 590 -4.66 -2.24 -21.22
N SER A 591 -5.34 -1.41 -21.99
CA SER A 591 -6.21 -0.36 -21.46
C SER A 591 -7.39 -0.94 -20.67
N THR A 592 -7.98 -2.03 -21.15
CA THR A 592 -9.06 -2.74 -20.47
C THR A 592 -8.60 -3.35 -19.16
N VAL A 593 -7.44 -4.05 -19.16
CA VAL A 593 -6.83 -4.61 -17.95
C VAL A 593 -6.50 -3.50 -16.96
N GLY A 594 -5.94 -2.38 -17.44
CA GLY A 594 -5.63 -1.20 -16.61
C GLY A 594 -6.88 -0.59 -15.96
N LEU A 595 -7.99 -0.50 -16.71
CA LEU A 595 -9.25 0.03 -16.21
C LEU A 595 -9.85 -0.89 -15.13
N VAL A 596 -9.86 -2.20 -15.36
CA VAL A 596 -10.35 -3.19 -14.37
C VAL A 596 -9.48 -3.16 -13.12
N ALA A 597 -8.15 -3.14 -13.27
CA ALA A 597 -7.23 -3.03 -12.14
C ALA A 597 -7.47 -1.74 -11.34
N GLY A 598 -7.65 -0.59 -12.02
CA GLY A 598 -7.98 0.68 -11.40
C GLY A 598 -9.28 0.63 -10.60
N LEU A 599 -10.33 0.01 -11.12
CA LEU A 599 -11.61 -0.16 -10.44
C LEU A 599 -11.45 -1.03 -9.19
N LEU A 600 -10.72 -2.13 -9.28
CA LEU A 600 -10.45 -3.00 -8.12
C LEU A 600 -9.60 -2.30 -7.05
N ILE A 601 -8.63 -1.46 -7.44
CA ILE A 601 -7.85 -0.63 -6.52
C ILE A 601 -8.77 0.38 -5.81
N CYS A 602 -9.73 1.00 -6.49
CA CYS A 602 -10.72 1.87 -5.86
C CYS A 602 -11.53 1.12 -4.78
N VAL A 603 -11.97 -0.11 -5.05
CA VAL A 603 -12.68 -0.95 -4.06
C VAL A 603 -11.78 -1.26 -2.87
N ALA A 604 -10.50 -1.59 -3.12
CA ALA A 604 -9.52 -1.83 -2.06
C ALA A 604 -9.27 -0.58 -1.20
N LEU A 605 -9.22 0.62 -1.80
CA LEU A 605 -9.10 1.89 -1.08
C LEU A 605 -10.33 2.19 -0.22
N ILE A 606 -11.55 1.89 -0.70
CA ILE A 606 -12.77 2.00 0.10
C ILE A 606 -12.70 1.05 1.31
N SER A 607 -12.28 -0.20 1.10
CA SER A 607 -12.09 -1.18 2.19
C SER A 607 -11.08 -0.68 3.22
N LEU A 608 -10.00 -0.06 2.76
CA LEU A 608 -8.97 0.53 3.62
C LEU A 608 -9.50 1.74 4.41
N MET A 609 -10.33 2.57 3.79
CA MET A 609 -11.00 3.70 4.46
C MET A 609 -11.93 3.20 5.57
N VAL A 610 -12.73 2.17 5.30
CA VAL A 610 -13.60 1.54 6.31
C VAL A 610 -12.76 0.96 7.46
N GLY A 611 -11.64 0.30 7.15
CA GLY A 611 -10.67 -0.17 8.15
C GLY A 611 -10.08 0.97 8.99
N GLY A 612 -9.75 2.10 8.37
CA GLY A 612 -9.28 3.32 9.04
C GLY A 612 -10.30 3.91 10.00
N VAL A 613 -11.57 4.00 9.60
CA VAL A 613 -12.67 4.43 10.49
C VAL A 613 -12.83 3.46 11.68
N GLY A 614 -12.65 2.16 11.45
CA GLY A 614 -12.61 1.15 12.50
C GLY A 614 -11.52 1.44 13.53
N ILE A 615 -10.30 1.78 13.09
CA ILE A 615 -9.18 2.17 13.97
C ILE A 615 -9.52 3.44 14.75
N MET A 616 -10.04 4.47 14.08
CA MET A 616 -10.44 5.71 14.73
C MET A 616 -11.44 5.45 15.86
N ASN A 617 -12.46 4.62 15.62
CA ASN A 617 -13.47 4.30 16.62
C ASN A 617 -12.87 3.56 17.84
N ILE A 618 -11.98 2.59 17.59
CA ILE A 618 -11.32 1.88 18.71
C ILE A 618 -10.36 2.79 19.47
N MET A 619 -9.62 3.64 18.78
CA MET A 619 -8.75 4.59 19.46
C MET A 619 -9.56 5.57 20.33
N LEU A 620 -10.76 6.00 19.89
CA LEU A 620 -11.66 6.81 20.74
C LEU A 620 -12.09 6.05 21.99
N VAL A 621 -12.47 4.77 21.87
CA VAL A 621 -12.79 3.93 23.02
C VAL A 621 -11.59 3.74 23.94
N THR A 622 -10.40 3.51 23.36
CA THR A 622 -9.16 3.37 24.14
C THR A 622 -8.82 4.66 24.92
N VAL A 623 -9.04 5.83 24.32
CA VAL A 623 -8.87 7.11 25.00
C VAL A 623 -9.84 7.24 26.18
N THR A 624 -11.13 6.87 26.00
CA THR A 624 -12.12 6.93 27.09
C THR A 624 -11.80 5.94 28.22
N GLU A 625 -11.36 4.72 27.90
CA GLU A 625 -10.93 3.71 28.88
C GLU A 625 -9.67 4.15 29.67
N ARG A 626 -8.86 5.06 29.10
CA ARG A 626 -7.58 5.51 29.66
C ARG A 626 -7.57 6.96 30.12
N ILE A 627 -8.73 7.60 30.28
CA ILE A 627 -8.83 9.02 30.65
C ILE A 627 -8.01 9.30 31.92
N ARG A 628 -8.17 8.49 32.98
CA ARG A 628 -7.44 8.64 34.25
C ARG A 628 -5.92 8.47 34.10
N GLU A 629 -5.48 7.54 33.28
CA GLU A 629 -4.07 7.32 32.90
C GLU A 629 -3.48 8.54 32.21
N ILE A 630 -4.22 9.11 31.23
CA ILE A 630 -3.83 10.34 30.51
C ILE A 630 -3.75 11.52 31.47
N GLY A 631 -4.77 11.69 32.30
CA GLY A 631 -4.80 12.73 33.34
C GLY A 631 -3.61 12.69 34.26
N LEU A 632 -3.23 11.51 34.75
CA LEU A 632 -2.06 11.33 35.59
C LEU A 632 -0.74 11.69 34.85
N ARG A 633 -0.56 11.25 33.59
CA ARG A 633 0.60 11.64 32.78
C ARG A 633 0.72 13.15 32.65
N MET A 634 -0.40 13.80 32.32
CA MET A 634 -0.44 15.25 32.23
C MET A 634 -0.17 15.92 33.57
N ALA A 635 -0.67 15.38 34.68
CA ALA A 635 -0.44 15.91 36.02
C ALA A 635 1.03 15.84 36.44
N VAL A 636 1.78 14.81 36.05
CA VAL A 636 3.21 14.70 36.34
C VAL A 636 4.11 15.39 35.31
N GLY A 637 3.51 16.12 34.34
CA GLY A 637 4.23 17.01 33.45
C GLY A 637 4.30 16.59 31.98
N ALA A 638 3.53 15.60 31.52
CA ALA A 638 3.40 15.34 30.09
C ALA A 638 2.75 16.54 29.39
N SER A 639 3.34 16.99 28.29
CA SER A 639 2.76 18.03 27.44
C SER A 639 1.61 17.45 26.58
N PRO A 640 0.70 18.30 26.07
CA PRO A 640 -0.30 17.86 25.09
C PRO A 640 0.33 17.19 23.86
N GLY A 641 1.52 17.65 23.43
CA GLY A 641 2.27 17.07 22.32
C GLY A 641 2.77 15.65 22.59
N ASP A 642 3.18 15.35 23.83
CA ASP A 642 3.62 14.01 24.22
C ASP A 642 2.47 13.01 24.16
N ILE A 643 1.31 13.40 24.63
CA ILE A 643 0.09 12.57 24.58
C ILE A 643 -0.34 12.36 23.14
N LEU A 644 -0.37 13.42 22.30
CA LEU A 644 -0.67 13.33 20.88
C LEU A 644 0.26 12.33 20.18
N ARG A 645 1.57 12.50 20.37
CA ARG A 645 2.59 11.64 19.76
C ARG A 645 2.46 10.18 20.20
N GLN A 646 2.19 9.94 21.49
CA GLN A 646 2.04 8.59 22.01
C GLN A 646 0.89 7.84 21.33
N PHE A 647 -0.32 8.43 21.27
CA PHE A 647 -1.49 7.79 20.67
C PHE A 647 -1.38 7.69 19.15
N LEU A 648 -0.73 8.67 18.50
CA LEU A 648 -0.49 8.62 17.05
C LEU A 648 0.46 7.48 16.68
N VAL A 649 1.55 7.30 17.44
CA VAL A 649 2.48 6.17 17.24
C VAL A 649 1.75 4.84 17.46
N GLU A 650 0.86 4.74 18.47
CA GLU A 650 0.07 3.54 18.74
C GLU A 650 -0.82 3.19 17.51
N ALA A 651 -1.48 4.19 16.91
CA ALA A 651 -2.30 4.00 15.71
C ALA A 651 -1.45 3.59 14.48
N VAL A 652 -0.31 4.23 14.25
CA VAL A 652 0.59 3.91 13.13
C VAL A 652 1.16 2.50 13.26
N VAL A 653 1.58 2.09 14.46
CA VAL A 653 2.09 0.73 14.72
C VAL A 653 1.02 -0.32 14.40
N LEU A 654 -0.23 -0.08 14.81
CA LEU A 654 -1.38 -0.94 14.46
C LEU A 654 -1.54 -1.10 12.95
N CYS A 655 -1.48 0.03 12.22
CA CYS A 655 -1.63 0.04 10.76
C CYS A 655 -0.46 -0.67 10.07
N VAL A 656 0.77 -0.46 10.52
CA VAL A 656 1.96 -1.12 9.97
C VAL A 656 1.92 -2.63 10.20
N LEU A 657 1.51 -3.07 11.38
CA LEU A 657 1.33 -4.50 11.68
C LEU A 657 0.22 -5.11 10.82
N GLY A 658 -0.93 -4.43 10.70
CA GLY A 658 -2.01 -4.83 9.81
C GLY A 658 -1.56 -4.89 8.35
N GLY A 659 -0.79 -3.88 7.90
CA GLY A 659 -0.19 -3.83 6.58
C GLY A 659 0.79 -4.98 6.33
N ALA A 660 1.67 -5.30 7.28
CA ALA A 660 2.61 -6.42 7.17
C ALA A 660 1.89 -7.77 7.02
N VAL A 661 0.84 -7.99 7.82
CA VAL A 661 -0.01 -9.18 7.69
C VAL A 661 -0.76 -9.16 6.35
N GLY A 662 -1.26 -7.99 5.93
CA GLY A 662 -1.91 -7.80 4.63
C GLY A 662 -0.99 -8.14 3.45
N ILE A 663 0.28 -7.72 3.50
CA ILE A 663 1.30 -8.10 2.52
C ILE A 663 1.49 -9.62 2.48
N ALA A 664 1.60 -10.27 3.64
CA ALA A 664 1.77 -11.72 3.71
C ALA A 664 0.54 -12.46 3.13
N VAL A 665 -0.67 -11.99 3.44
CA VAL A 665 -1.94 -12.54 2.93
C VAL A 665 -2.09 -12.29 1.43
N GLY A 666 -1.78 -11.09 0.94
CA GLY A 666 -1.85 -10.73 -0.47
C GLY A 666 -0.89 -11.58 -1.32
N ARG A 667 0.36 -11.71 -0.88
CA ARG A 667 1.35 -12.59 -1.54
C ARG A 667 0.98 -14.07 -1.46
N GLY A 668 0.45 -14.51 -0.32
CA GLY A 668 -0.07 -15.88 -0.18
C GLY A 668 -1.23 -16.14 -1.13
N GLY A 669 -2.11 -15.15 -1.30
CA GLY A 669 -3.24 -15.20 -2.25
C GLY A 669 -2.77 -15.24 -3.70
N SER A 670 -1.82 -14.39 -4.10
CA SER A 670 -1.28 -14.40 -5.47
C SER A 670 -0.54 -15.71 -5.78
N LEU A 671 0.23 -16.25 -4.82
CA LEU A 671 0.86 -17.56 -4.96
C LEU A 671 -0.19 -18.69 -5.13
N LEU A 672 -1.28 -18.63 -4.37
CA LEU A 672 -2.37 -19.58 -4.48
C LEU A 672 -3.04 -19.53 -5.87
N VAL A 673 -3.28 -18.32 -6.40
CA VAL A 673 -3.80 -18.12 -7.76
C VAL A 673 -2.85 -18.72 -8.80
N ARG A 674 -1.54 -18.51 -8.63
CA ARG A 674 -0.52 -19.11 -9.50
C ARG A 674 -0.57 -20.64 -9.51
N ILE A 675 -0.72 -21.26 -8.32
CA ILE A 675 -0.70 -22.73 -8.19
C ILE A 675 -2.01 -23.35 -8.67
N LEU A 676 -3.17 -22.80 -8.25
CA LEU A 676 -4.49 -23.38 -8.54
C LEU A 676 -4.99 -23.02 -9.92
N ALA A 677 -4.90 -21.76 -10.30
CA ALA A 677 -5.41 -21.26 -11.58
C ALA A 677 -4.34 -21.26 -12.69
N ARG A 678 -3.07 -21.56 -12.37
CA ARG A 678 -1.92 -21.44 -13.28
C ARG A 678 -1.79 -20.07 -13.94
N TRP A 679 -2.29 -19.03 -13.26
CA TRP A 679 -2.25 -17.67 -13.75
C TRP A 679 -0.88 -17.05 -13.46
N PRO A 680 -0.25 -16.38 -14.42
CA PRO A 680 1.05 -15.75 -14.21
C PRO A 680 0.92 -14.62 -13.18
N THR A 681 1.83 -14.62 -12.20
CA THR A 681 1.91 -13.58 -11.17
C THR A 681 3.36 -13.15 -11.01
N GLU A 682 3.61 -11.85 -10.98
CA GLU A 682 4.93 -11.27 -10.76
C GLU A 682 4.98 -10.42 -9.50
N THR A 683 6.12 -10.48 -8.80
CA THR A 683 6.28 -9.72 -7.55
C THR A 683 6.53 -8.24 -7.84
N SER A 684 5.65 -7.37 -7.36
CA SER A 684 5.80 -5.93 -7.49
C SER A 684 6.37 -5.30 -6.22
N LEU A 685 7.65 -4.93 -6.24
CA LEU A 685 8.28 -4.19 -5.14
C LEU A 685 7.61 -2.82 -4.93
N VAL A 686 7.18 -2.19 -6.02
CA VAL A 686 6.47 -0.90 -6.00
C VAL A 686 5.14 -1.02 -5.25
N ALA A 687 4.37 -2.09 -5.50
CA ALA A 687 3.11 -2.35 -4.80
C ALA A 687 3.33 -2.57 -3.29
N ILE A 688 4.39 -3.27 -2.90
CA ILE A 688 4.74 -3.48 -1.50
C ILE A 688 5.07 -2.15 -0.82
N LEU A 689 5.95 -1.33 -1.40
CA LEU A 689 6.32 -0.02 -0.86
C LEU A 689 5.13 0.94 -0.80
N ALA A 690 4.30 0.98 -1.84
CA ALA A 690 3.07 1.75 -1.87
C ALA A 690 2.11 1.32 -0.75
N SER A 691 1.94 0.01 -0.54
CA SER A 691 1.06 -0.53 0.52
C SER A 691 1.53 -0.15 1.92
N VAL A 692 2.85 -0.18 2.19
CA VAL A 692 3.42 0.29 3.46
C VAL A 692 3.15 1.79 3.65
N SER A 693 3.40 2.60 2.62
CA SER A 693 3.18 4.05 2.66
C SER A 693 1.70 4.38 2.92
N VAL A 694 0.78 3.69 2.25
CA VAL A 694 -0.66 3.87 2.43
C VAL A 694 -1.09 3.44 3.83
N SER A 695 -0.58 2.32 4.37
CA SER A 695 -0.86 1.88 5.75
C SER A 695 -0.44 2.92 6.79
N ILE A 696 0.75 3.52 6.64
CA ILE A 696 1.24 4.58 7.52
C ILE A 696 0.33 5.82 7.41
N THR A 697 -0.03 6.22 6.19
CA THR A 697 -0.89 7.39 5.93
C THR A 697 -2.27 7.21 6.57
N VAL A 698 -2.87 6.04 6.43
CA VAL A 698 -4.15 5.70 7.09
C VAL A 698 -4.02 5.77 8.60
N GLY A 699 -2.93 5.23 9.17
CA GLY A 699 -2.64 5.31 10.61
C GLY A 699 -2.55 6.74 11.11
N ILE A 700 -1.91 7.63 10.35
CA ILE A 700 -1.80 9.06 10.68
C ILE A 700 -3.16 9.75 10.58
N ILE A 701 -3.88 9.61 9.46
CA ILE A 701 -5.15 10.31 9.22
C ILE A 701 -6.20 9.92 10.26
N PHE A 702 -6.44 8.63 10.44
CA PHE A 702 -7.48 8.13 11.33
C PHE A 702 -7.06 8.08 12.80
N GLY A 703 -5.76 8.02 13.10
CA GLY A 703 -5.22 8.10 14.46
C GLY A 703 -5.13 9.52 15.00
N TYR A 704 -5.04 10.54 14.12
CA TYR A 704 -4.85 11.92 14.54
C TYR A 704 -6.00 12.46 15.39
N TYR A 705 -7.25 12.29 14.97
CA TYR A 705 -8.41 12.83 15.69
C TYR A 705 -8.54 12.28 17.12
N PRO A 706 -8.48 10.96 17.37
CA PRO A 706 -8.48 10.43 18.74
C PRO A 706 -7.30 10.92 19.58
N ALA A 707 -6.10 10.96 19.00
CA ALA A 707 -4.90 11.43 19.66
C ALA A 707 -4.99 12.91 20.04
N TRP A 708 -5.51 13.75 19.16
CA TRP A 708 -5.78 15.16 19.39
C TRP A 708 -6.82 15.35 20.50
N LYS A 709 -7.90 14.56 20.52
CA LYS A 709 -8.90 14.59 21.58
C LYS A 709 -8.31 14.23 22.94
N ALA A 710 -7.45 13.19 22.97
CA ALA A 710 -6.73 12.80 24.17
C ALA A 710 -5.79 13.89 24.71
N SER A 711 -5.10 14.61 23.83
CA SER A 711 -4.15 15.67 24.18
C SER A 711 -4.81 16.94 24.75
N ARG A 712 -6.11 17.11 24.55
CA ARG A 712 -6.88 18.26 25.05
C ARG A 712 -7.70 17.97 26.32
N LEU A 713 -7.54 16.80 26.92
CA LEU A 713 -8.21 16.48 28.17
C LEU A 713 -7.70 17.41 29.26
N ASN A 714 -8.65 17.85 30.13
CA ASN A 714 -8.29 18.57 31.34
C ASN A 714 -7.77 17.57 32.37
N PRO A 715 -6.51 17.72 32.87
CA PRO A 715 -5.91 16.77 33.84
C PRO A 715 -6.76 16.55 35.09
N ILE A 716 -7.44 17.61 35.56
CA ILE A 716 -8.26 17.58 36.79
C ILE A 716 -9.52 16.74 36.58
N GLU A 717 -10.22 17.00 35.46
CA GLU A 717 -11.43 16.24 35.11
C GLU A 717 -11.10 14.78 34.83
N ALA A 718 -9.96 14.55 34.16
CA ALA A 718 -9.47 13.23 33.85
C ALA A 718 -9.14 12.41 35.10
N LEU A 719 -8.57 13.02 36.14
CA LEU A 719 -8.26 12.34 37.41
C LEU A 719 -9.49 12.06 38.29
N ARG A 720 -10.58 12.85 38.13
CA ARG A 720 -11.86 12.67 38.81
C ARG A 720 -12.81 11.68 38.12
N HIS A 721 -12.50 11.30 36.90
CA HIS A 721 -13.34 10.35 36.13
C HIS A 721 -13.26 8.96 36.78
N GLU A 722 -14.41 8.45 37.28
CA GLU A 722 -14.55 7.11 37.85
C GLU A 722 -14.55 5.98 36.79
#